data_a45868c99451c7cc4d32724b5f800f0b
#
_entry.id   a45868c99451c7cc4d32724b5f800f0b
#
_cell.length_a   1.000
_cell.length_b   1.000
_cell.length_c   1.000
_cell.angle_alpha   90.00
_cell.angle_beta   90.00
_cell.angle_gamma   90.00
#
_symmetry.space_group_name_H-M   'P 1'
#
loop_
_entity.id
_entity.type
_entity.pdbx_description
1 polymer ?
#
loop_
_entity_poly.entity_id
_entity_poly.type
_entity_poly.pdbx_seq_one_letter_code
_entity_poly.pdbx_strand_id
1 'polypeptide(L)'
;MRERIKATLCLAIIALFGCSTENHLVSGSVSNHSVRNEVALDQPWRFQFSADLPADIYAPGFDASQWQQVSVPHSWNRVGYYLDSASPHIHTQQNINVEQGVGIYRTAFSLDAANQGKHHWLEFDAVSRVAEVWLNGQYLGEHRGSFNRFRLNATDAVTYNAPNILVVRVDNSKPTAESNTADTLPIAGDFFVHGGIYRPVRLISTNDVHIDMQDFGGAGVYATTVSANDKAARIDVNSRVTSHSLSESAVEVEVNLLNASGELTATTSQVITVSNSNTAELNQVLDVQQPRLWQGTDDPYLYQLEVVIKEPNGTVLDKVRQDFGIRTIAITAEDGVLLNGKPLHLQGVAYHQDREGRGWAVSEQDVEDDVAIMAQMGANTIRLAHYPHGQPVHNIANRLGLLLWDEIPLVSAWRYGEQHEEVNKAIADNASLQLIEMVKQNFNHPSVAVWGIANEVDFGAVVPMFVQSAPGSNPDPVPLLKRLASEVELLDASRPSTLANCCANVATWQRANVPDTSAITQTTGANRYFGWYYGNANDLGPHLDDLHKQYPGQPYAVTEYGAGGAPTFHTDNVLGGPVAATGRNQPEEYMTYVHEVNWQAISQRPYLWASWIWNAFDFATTTRREGDSQDINTKGLVTYDRAIKKDAYFFYQANWTDTPMVHITSRRYKDRAYQVADIKVFSNAPLVELNLNGKSVGQRSECTHRTCIWESIRLAEGENSVTAVGLDIDGKELVSDSIIWQLNTSQHNAYFIDAGAQIAATTQNNYFGSDNFFTGGQAASYDKPGGWGRPPVLADIHGTEDRDLFATYRKGEFGYRLPLDNGSYRVAIYYVVNNNEAPVDFNVVANDELVLANLGADDAANDGLNAHVREATVIVKEGLMAIDFVALTGEPNVSAIAITPF
;
A
#
# COMPACT_ATOMS: atom_id res chain seq x y z
N MET A 1 -17.72 -27.99 29.33
CA MET A 1 -17.61 -26.74 30.12
C MET A 1 -16.77 -25.70 29.35
N ARG A 2 -16.73 -25.81 28.02
CA ARG A 2 -15.97 -24.92 27.08
C ARG A 2 -16.83 -24.21 26.03
N GLU A 3 -18.17 -24.35 26.09
CA GLU A 3 -19.07 -23.81 25.08
C GLU A 3 -19.93 -22.59 25.51
N ARG A 4 -19.64 -21.97 26.67
CA ARG A 4 -20.45 -20.83 27.15
C ARG A 4 -19.75 -19.48 27.15
N ILE A 5 -18.52 -19.38 26.63
CA ILE A 5 -17.76 -18.11 26.61
C ILE A 5 -17.75 -17.44 25.23
N LYS A 6 -18.08 -18.18 24.15
CA LYS A 6 -18.08 -17.59 22.78
C LYS A 6 -19.38 -16.87 22.35
N ALA A 7 -20.44 -16.93 23.14
CA ALA A 7 -21.72 -16.32 22.81
C ALA A 7 -21.94 -14.90 23.37
N THR A 8 -21.04 -14.38 24.19
CA THR A 8 -21.24 -13.10 24.88
C THR A 8 -20.49 -11.92 24.26
N LEU A 9 -19.62 -12.15 23.28
CA LEU A 9 -18.86 -11.07 22.63
C LEU A 9 -19.49 -10.53 21.33
N CYS A 10 -20.45 -11.24 20.74
CA CYS A 10 -21.15 -10.76 19.53
C CYS A 10 -22.41 -9.93 19.77
N LEU A 11 -22.85 -9.73 21.02
CA LEU A 11 -24.07 -8.96 21.32
C LEU A 11 -23.80 -7.57 21.92
N ALA A 12 -22.57 -7.16 22.10
CA ALA A 12 -22.23 -5.85 22.67
C ALA A 12 -22.02 -4.71 21.65
N ILE A 13 -22.12 -4.98 20.36
CA ILE A 13 -21.85 -3.99 19.29
C ILE A 13 -23.13 -3.42 18.63
N ILE A 14 -24.33 -3.92 18.95
CA ILE A 14 -25.59 -3.48 18.29
C ILE A 14 -26.47 -2.56 19.16
N ALA A 15 -26.05 -2.09 20.33
CA ALA A 15 -26.90 -1.32 21.24
C ALA A 15 -26.37 0.08 21.57
N LEU A 16 -25.82 0.84 20.61
CA LEU A 16 -25.48 2.26 20.80
C LEU A 16 -25.73 3.11 19.54
N PHE A 17 -26.94 3.06 19.00
CA PHE A 17 -27.50 4.14 18.17
C PHE A 17 -28.87 4.51 18.70
N GLY A 18 -28.87 5.50 19.57
CA GLY A 18 -30.06 6.22 20.00
C GLY A 18 -29.69 7.66 20.25
N CYS A 19 -30.12 8.53 19.32
CA CYS A 19 -30.02 9.98 19.43
C CYS A 19 -30.53 10.54 20.79
N SER A 20 -29.76 11.45 21.38
CA SER A 20 -30.31 12.62 22.04
C SER A 20 -29.27 13.74 22.12
N THR A 21 -29.61 14.85 21.50
CA THR A 21 -29.02 16.18 21.69
C THR A 21 -29.26 16.66 23.12
N GLU A 22 -28.19 16.94 23.84
CA GLU A 22 -28.24 17.95 24.89
C GLU A 22 -26.84 18.53 25.16
N ASN A 23 -26.72 19.84 24.95
CA ASN A 23 -25.57 20.66 25.34
C ASN A 23 -25.47 20.66 26.87
N HIS A 24 -24.37 20.15 27.38
CA HIS A 24 -23.90 20.52 28.72
C HIS A 24 -22.43 20.89 28.67
N LEU A 25 -22.19 22.20 28.67
CA LEU A 25 -20.96 22.80 29.18
C LEU A 25 -20.78 22.38 30.64
N VAL A 26 -19.93 21.41 30.88
CA VAL A 26 -19.44 21.14 32.25
C VAL A 26 -18.01 21.61 32.32
N SER A 27 -17.82 22.83 32.84
CA SER A 27 -16.56 23.29 33.38
C SER A 27 -16.26 22.49 34.66
N GLY A 28 -15.57 21.37 34.49
CA GLY A 28 -14.99 20.59 35.58
C GLY A 28 -13.53 20.97 35.74
N SER A 29 -13.19 21.90 36.64
CA SER A 29 -11.82 22.10 37.12
C SER A 29 -11.40 20.87 37.90
N VAL A 30 -10.78 19.89 37.22
CA VAL A 30 -9.99 18.87 37.88
C VAL A 30 -8.57 19.42 37.98
N SER A 31 -8.19 19.90 39.15
CA SER A 31 -6.82 20.20 39.52
C SER A 31 -6.04 18.90 39.70
N ASN A 32 -5.71 18.25 38.59
CA ASN A 32 -4.61 17.34 38.53
C ASN A 32 -3.41 18.15 38.03
N HIS A 33 -2.51 18.52 38.91
CA HIS A 33 -1.18 18.98 38.52
C HIS A 33 -0.46 17.79 37.86
N SER A 34 -0.71 17.56 36.58
CA SER A 34 0.14 16.66 35.81
C SER A 34 1.52 17.31 35.77
N VAL A 35 2.53 16.54 36.17
CA VAL A 35 3.91 17.02 36.33
C VAL A 35 4.43 17.50 34.97
N ARG A 36 4.07 16.80 33.91
CA ARG A 36 4.21 17.21 32.51
C ARG A 36 2.83 17.62 32.01
N ASN A 37 2.72 18.80 31.38
CA ASN A 37 1.48 19.28 30.81
C ASN A 37 1.58 19.30 29.28
N GLU A 38 0.66 18.63 28.60
CA GLU A 38 0.56 18.58 27.14
C GLU A 38 -0.73 19.23 26.70
N VAL A 39 -0.63 20.20 25.81
CA VAL A 39 -1.77 20.95 25.26
C VAL A 39 -1.77 20.80 23.74
N ALA A 40 -2.81 20.18 23.19
CA ALA A 40 -3.00 20.15 21.74
C ALA A 40 -3.26 21.57 21.20
N LEU A 41 -2.62 21.90 20.08
CA LEU A 41 -2.84 23.15 19.37
C LEU A 41 -3.86 22.92 18.23
N ASP A 42 -5.08 22.55 18.61
CA ASP A 42 -6.20 22.18 17.74
C ASP A 42 -7.16 23.33 17.41
N GLN A 43 -6.88 24.56 17.94
CA GLN A 43 -7.62 25.76 17.58
C GLN A 43 -7.50 26.06 16.08
N PRO A 44 -8.43 26.85 15.50
CA PRO A 44 -8.35 27.20 14.08
C PRO A 44 -7.05 27.86 13.68
N TRP A 45 -6.45 27.40 12.59
CA TRP A 45 -5.26 27.98 11.98
C TRP A 45 -5.64 28.82 10.76
N ARG A 46 -4.84 29.84 10.46
CA ARG A 46 -4.86 30.58 9.20
C ARG A 46 -3.82 30.01 8.27
N PHE A 47 -4.19 29.77 7.03
CA PHE A 47 -3.35 29.15 6.01
C PHE A 47 -3.32 29.98 4.73
N GLN A 48 -2.13 30.13 4.16
CA GLN A 48 -1.92 30.75 2.86
C GLN A 48 -0.89 29.94 2.08
N PHE A 49 -1.26 29.50 0.88
CA PHE A 49 -0.33 28.94 -0.09
C PHE A 49 0.16 30.07 -1.00
N SER A 50 1.47 30.36 -1.06
CA SER A 50 2.04 31.41 -1.90
C SER A 50 3.56 31.30 -2.02
N ALA A 51 4.08 31.58 -3.21
CA ALA A 51 5.51 31.76 -3.45
C ALA A 51 6.01 33.15 -3.03
N ASP A 52 5.14 34.19 -3.13
CA ASP A 52 5.47 35.56 -2.79
C ASP A 52 4.97 35.87 -1.37
N LEU A 53 5.90 35.97 -0.43
CA LEU A 53 5.59 36.18 0.97
C LEU A 53 6.09 37.56 1.42
N PRO A 54 5.25 38.41 2.11
CA PRO A 54 5.69 39.64 2.73
C PRO A 54 6.81 39.39 3.75
N ALA A 55 7.76 40.29 3.85
CA ALA A 55 8.90 40.16 4.76
C ALA A 55 8.50 40.16 6.25
N ASP A 56 7.37 40.79 6.58
CA ASP A 56 6.83 40.90 7.94
C ASP A 56 5.84 39.79 8.31
N ILE A 57 5.69 38.76 7.45
CA ILE A 57 4.73 37.65 7.62
C ILE A 57 4.91 36.88 8.95
N TYR A 58 6.11 36.89 9.50
CA TYR A 58 6.44 36.24 10.79
C TYR A 58 6.21 37.14 12.01
N ALA A 59 5.96 38.43 11.80
CA ALA A 59 5.74 39.37 12.88
C ALA A 59 4.43 39.10 13.64
N PRO A 60 4.38 39.22 14.97
CA PRO A 60 3.16 38.97 15.75
C PRO A 60 1.97 39.80 15.30
N GLY A 61 2.18 41.05 14.89
CA GLY A 61 1.13 41.99 14.45
C GLY A 61 0.68 41.84 12.99
N PHE A 62 1.21 40.87 12.22
CA PHE A 62 0.80 40.65 10.82
C PHE A 62 -0.69 40.27 10.75
N ASP A 63 -1.45 40.94 9.87
CA ASP A 63 -2.87 40.65 9.67
C ASP A 63 -3.08 39.48 8.69
N ALA A 64 -3.42 38.30 9.21
CA ALA A 64 -3.78 37.13 8.48
C ALA A 64 -5.30 36.86 8.41
N SER A 65 -6.15 37.88 8.69
CA SER A 65 -7.60 37.74 8.76
C SER A 65 -8.24 37.23 7.45
N GLN A 66 -7.62 37.59 6.32
CA GLN A 66 -8.09 37.19 4.96
C GLN A 66 -7.62 35.79 4.53
N TRP A 67 -6.73 35.15 5.30
CA TRP A 67 -6.26 33.82 4.97
C TRP A 67 -7.33 32.76 5.22
N GLN A 68 -7.22 31.67 4.48
CA GLN A 68 -8.09 30.51 4.67
C GLN A 68 -8.02 30.01 6.12
N GLN A 69 -9.16 29.74 6.73
CA GLN A 69 -9.22 29.05 8.03
C GLN A 69 -9.15 27.54 7.77
N VAL A 70 -8.26 26.85 8.46
CA VAL A 70 -8.08 25.41 8.40
C VAL A 70 -7.96 24.79 9.79
N SER A 71 -8.23 23.51 9.91
CA SER A 71 -7.89 22.71 11.09
C SER A 71 -6.58 21.97 10.84
N VAL A 72 -5.72 21.83 11.84
CA VAL A 72 -4.55 20.93 11.82
C VAL A 72 -4.95 19.66 12.58
N PRO A 73 -4.69 18.47 12.01
CA PRO A 73 -3.94 18.13 10.79
C PRO A 73 -4.54 18.63 9.48
N HIS A 74 -3.67 19.12 8.58
CA HIS A 74 -4.07 19.69 7.30
C HIS A 74 -3.07 19.37 6.20
N SER A 75 -3.59 18.97 5.03
CA SER A 75 -2.85 18.93 3.77
C SER A 75 -3.59 19.76 2.73
N TRP A 76 -2.87 20.59 1.96
CA TRP A 76 -3.50 21.34 0.87
C TRP A 76 -3.64 20.55 -0.41
N ASN A 77 -2.94 19.39 -0.53
CA ASN A 77 -3.00 18.57 -1.72
C ASN A 77 -4.21 17.63 -1.71
N ARG A 78 -4.77 17.43 -2.88
CA ARG A 78 -5.80 16.46 -3.21
C ARG A 78 -5.41 15.85 -4.53
N VAL A 79 -4.96 14.59 -4.53
CA VAL A 79 -4.33 13.95 -5.68
C VAL A 79 -5.06 12.67 -6.03
N GLY A 80 -5.25 12.47 -7.32
CA GLY A 80 -5.84 11.25 -7.85
C GLY A 80 -7.36 11.24 -7.83
N TYR A 81 -7.94 10.65 -8.88
CA TYR A 81 -9.37 10.43 -9.01
C TYR A 81 -9.64 9.27 -9.96
N TYR A 82 -10.79 8.63 -9.82
CA TYR A 82 -11.26 7.65 -10.78
C TYR A 82 -11.95 8.35 -11.94
N LEU A 83 -11.72 7.85 -13.16
CA LEU A 83 -12.40 8.31 -14.35
C LEU A 83 -13.87 7.86 -14.29
N ASP A 84 -14.70 8.36 -15.18
CA ASP A 84 -16.12 8.10 -15.20
C ASP A 84 -16.49 6.65 -14.87
N SER A 85 -17.49 6.46 -14.03
CA SER A 85 -17.83 5.16 -13.52
C SER A 85 -19.33 4.94 -13.42
N ALA A 86 -19.74 3.76 -13.81
CA ALA A 86 -21.00 3.19 -13.41
C ALA A 86 -21.07 2.86 -11.90
N SER A 87 -19.98 3.03 -11.16
CA SER A 87 -19.94 2.78 -9.71
C SER A 87 -20.27 4.05 -8.94
N PRO A 88 -21.27 4.02 -8.04
CA PRO A 88 -21.63 5.16 -7.20
C PRO A 88 -20.53 5.51 -6.15
N HIS A 89 -19.50 4.67 -6.03
CA HIS A 89 -18.41 4.83 -5.08
C HIS A 89 -17.12 5.41 -5.70
N ILE A 90 -17.09 5.58 -7.02
CA ILE A 90 -15.91 6.14 -7.69
C ILE A 90 -16.12 7.64 -7.87
N HIS A 91 -15.23 8.41 -7.26
CA HIS A 91 -15.30 9.88 -7.28
C HIS A 91 -14.67 10.45 -8.55
N THR A 92 -15.31 11.44 -9.09
CA THR A 92 -14.85 12.19 -10.25
C THR A 92 -13.93 13.34 -9.82
N GLN A 93 -13.27 13.96 -10.79
CA GLN A 93 -12.36 15.09 -10.61
C GLN A 93 -13.03 16.27 -9.88
N GLN A 94 -13.01 16.27 -8.56
CA GLN A 94 -13.48 17.39 -7.74
C GLN A 94 -12.39 17.84 -6.77
N ASN A 95 -12.10 19.15 -6.79
CA ASN A 95 -11.15 19.77 -5.85
C ASN A 95 -9.71 19.19 -5.90
N ILE A 96 -9.28 18.70 -7.07
CA ILE A 96 -7.91 18.21 -7.26
C ILE A 96 -6.93 19.38 -7.11
N ASN A 97 -5.91 19.19 -6.30
CA ASN A 97 -4.80 20.10 -6.13
C ASN A 97 -3.48 19.32 -6.01
N VAL A 98 -2.67 19.37 -7.04
CA VAL A 98 -1.35 18.74 -7.13
C VAL A 98 -0.21 19.75 -6.94
N GLU A 99 -0.51 20.99 -6.58
CA GLU A 99 0.50 22.05 -6.46
C GLU A 99 1.43 21.77 -5.27
N GLN A 100 2.73 21.80 -5.56
CA GLN A 100 3.81 21.70 -4.58
C GLN A 100 4.52 23.07 -4.47
N GLY A 101 4.82 23.50 -3.26
CA GLY A 101 5.40 24.83 -3.00
C GLY A 101 5.36 25.17 -1.52
N VAL A 102 5.26 26.46 -1.24
CA VAL A 102 5.31 27.01 0.11
C VAL A 102 3.92 27.33 0.65
N GLY A 103 3.61 26.80 1.84
CA GLY A 103 2.43 27.14 2.61
C GLY A 103 2.81 27.75 3.96
N ILE A 104 2.10 28.80 4.39
CA ILE A 104 2.27 29.42 5.70
C ILE A 104 1.06 29.13 6.56
N TYR A 105 1.34 28.64 7.76
CA TYR A 105 0.36 28.39 8.81
C TYR A 105 0.55 29.38 9.94
N ARG A 106 -0.54 29.89 10.51
CA ARG A 106 -0.52 30.84 11.60
C ARG A 106 -1.64 30.55 12.58
N THR A 107 -1.32 30.49 13.89
CA THR A 107 -2.31 30.35 14.95
C THR A 107 -1.90 31.14 16.19
N ALA A 108 -2.83 31.25 17.13
CA ALA A 108 -2.58 31.88 18.44
C ALA A 108 -3.02 30.95 19.56
N PHE A 109 -2.21 30.83 20.60
CA PHE A 109 -2.57 30.11 21.83
C PHE A 109 -2.22 30.95 23.06
N SER A 110 -2.82 30.63 24.20
CA SER A 110 -2.54 31.31 25.48
C SER A 110 -1.89 30.34 26.46
N LEU A 111 -0.99 30.85 27.26
CA LEU A 111 -0.30 30.13 28.32
C LEU A 111 -0.48 30.86 29.65
N ASP A 112 -1.04 30.23 30.66
CA ASP A 112 -1.30 30.79 31.95
C ASP A 112 -0.03 31.04 32.75
N ALA A 113 -0.02 32.02 33.61
CA ALA A 113 1.10 32.35 34.52
C ALA A 113 1.50 31.18 35.46
N ALA A 114 0.60 30.23 35.70
CA ALA A 114 0.88 29.00 36.43
C ALA A 114 1.95 28.11 35.79
N ASN A 115 2.23 28.32 34.50
CA ASN A 115 3.30 27.63 33.75
C ASN A 115 4.63 28.40 33.77
N GLN A 116 4.69 29.56 34.42
CA GLN A 116 5.94 30.33 34.55
C GLN A 116 6.98 29.54 35.37
N GLY A 117 8.21 29.50 34.88
CA GLY A 117 9.29 28.70 35.46
C GLY A 117 9.35 27.26 34.98
N LYS A 118 8.48 26.87 34.04
CA LYS A 118 8.60 25.60 33.31
C LYS A 118 9.34 25.77 31.97
N HIS A 119 9.85 24.66 31.43
CA HIS A 119 10.38 24.59 30.08
C HIS A 119 9.28 24.22 29.10
N HIS A 120 9.26 24.86 27.94
CA HIS A 120 8.21 24.73 26.94
C HIS A 120 8.76 24.18 25.62
N TRP A 121 8.09 23.22 25.07
CA TRP A 121 8.48 22.51 23.85
C TRP A 121 7.31 22.52 22.85
N LEU A 122 7.53 23.05 21.64
CA LEU A 122 6.62 22.84 20.54
C LEU A 122 6.95 21.52 19.89
N GLU A 123 6.00 20.59 19.91
CA GLU A 123 6.11 19.27 19.27
C GLU A 123 5.24 19.23 18.03
N PHE A 124 5.83 18.82 16.92
CA PHE A 124 5.16 18.53 15.66
C PHE A 124 5.31 17.03 15.37
N ASP A 125 4.21 16.28 15.23
CA ASP A 125 4.29 14.84 14.93
C ASP A 125 4.75 14.57 13.48
N ALA A 126 4.51 15.47 12.55
CA ALA A 126 5.18 15.59 11.25
C ALA A 126 4.74 16.84 10.48
N VAL A 127 5.63 17.37 9.67
CA VAL A 127 5.37 18.45 8.70
C VAL A 127 6.11 18.13 7.40
N SER A 128 5.45 18.26 6.28
CA SER A 128 6.05 17.85 5.01
C SER A 128 6.34 19.06 4.12
N ARG A 129 7.55 19.25 3.72
CA ARG A 129 8.84 18.51 3.69
C ARG A 129 9.85 19.17 4.63
N VAL A 130 9.97 20.51 4.50
CA VAL A 130 10.80 21.38 5.31
C VAL A 130 9.90 22.30 6.13
N ALA A 131 10.09 22.32 7.44
CA ALA A 131 9.36 23.16 8.37
C ALA A 131 10.29 24.18 9.00
N GLU A 132 9.95 25.46 8.94
CA GLU A 132 10.60 26.54 9.68
C GLU A 132 9.58 27.16 10.62
N VAL A 133 9.96 27.41 11.90
CA VAL A 133 9.02 27.76 12.96
C VAL A 133 9.42 29.04 13.66
N TRP A 134 8.43 29.93 13.85
CA TRP A 134 8.58 31.20 14.61
C TRP A 134 7.52 31.26 15.71
N LEU A 135 7.91 31.72 16.88
CA LEU A 135 7.01 32.02 17.97
C LEU A 135 7.20 33.48 18.39
N ASN A 136 6.12 34.26 18.38
CA ASN A 136 6.13 35.68 18.72
C ASN A 136 7.14 36.51 17.89
N GLY A 137 7.40 36.10 16.65
CA GLY A 137 8.38 36.73 15.75
C GLY A 137 9.82 36.24 15.92
N GLN A 138 10.10 35.41 16.92
CA GLN A 138 11.39 34.78 17.14
C GLN A 138 11.49 33.47 16.37
N TYR A 139 12.55 33.29 15.57
CA TYR A 139 12.86 32.04 14.91
C TYR A 139 13.30 30.99 15.93
N LEU A 140 12.63 29.84 15.94
CA LEU A 140 12.94 28.74 16.86
C LEU A 140 13.83 27.67 16.23
N GLY A 141 13.72 27.48 14.91
CA GLY A 141 14.49 26.47 14.18
C GLY A 141 13.74 25.88 13.00
N GLU A 142 14.38 24.91 12.36
CA GLU A 142 13.84 24.17 11.23
C GLU A 142 13.94 22.66 11.46
N HIS A 143 13.12 21.91 10.71
CA HIS A 143 13.21 20.45 10.56
C HIS A 143 13.14 20.06 9.08
N ARG A 144 14.02 19.14 8.66
CA ARG A 144 14.13 18.61 7.30
C ARG A 144 13.83 17.12 7.29
N GLY A 145 12.59 16.78 7.00
CA GLY A 145 12.07 15.42 6.99
C GLY A 145 10.54 15.45 7.01
N SER A 146 9.91 14.67 6.13
CA SER A 146 8.46 14.75 5.97
C SER A 146 7.67 13.98 7.02
N PHE A 147 8.29 13.03 7.77
CA PHE A 147 7.54 11.94 8.37
C PHE A 147 7.73 11.77 9.87
N ASN A 148 8.85 12.28 10.41
CA ASN A 148 9.22 12.10 11.81
C ASN A 148 8.78 13.26 12.67
N ARG A 149 8.62 12.97 13.98
CA ARG A 149 8.35 13.97 15.01
C ARG A 149 9.60 14.81 15.27
N PHE A 150 9.39 16.09 15.50
CA PHE A 150 10.44 16.97 16.00
C PHE A 150 9.93 17.91 17.09
N ARG A 151 10.86 18.39 17.93
CA ARG A 151 10.57 19.30 19.04
C ARG A 151 11.49 20.50 19.00
N LEU A 152 10.93 21.67 19.23
CA LEU A 152 11.67 22.91 19.32
C LEU A 152 11.50 23.52 20.70
N ASN A 153 12.61 24.00 21.31
CA ASN A 153 12.54 24.68 22.58
C ASN A 153 11.93 26.09 22.38
N ALA A 154 10.80 26.31 23.03
CA ALA A 154 10.04 27.55 22.97
C ALA A 154 10.12 28.37 24.27
N THR A 155 10.89 27.93 25.28
CA THR A 155 10.91 28.47 26.65
C THR A 155 11.15 30.00 26.70
N ASP A 156 12.13 30.50 25.94
CA ASP A 156 12.48 31.92 25.95
C ASP A 156 11.59 32.76 25.02
N ALA A 157 10.75 32.10 24.18
CA ALA A 157 9.91 32.80 23.22
C ALA A 157 8.44 32.92 23.66
N VAL A 158 8.01 32.16 24.68
CA VAL A 158 6.62 32.22 25.17
C VAL A 158 6.35 33.45 26.01
N THR A 159 5.13 33.93 25.96
CA THR A 159 4.58 34.96 26.83
C THR A 159 3.42 34.40 27.65
N TYR A 160 3.28 34.86 28.91
CA TYR A 160 2.23 34.39 29.82
C TYR A 160 1.09 35.37 29.90
N ASN A 161 -0.14 34.89 30.05
CA ASN A 161 -1.38 35.69 30.14
C ASN A 161 -1.60 36.62 28.93
N ALA A 162 -0.99 36.28 27.78
CA ALA A 162 -1.12 36.99 26.53
C ALA A 162 -1.13 35.98 25.37
N PRO A 163 -1.68 36.37 24.21
CA PRO A 163 -1.60 35.51 23.04
C PRO A 163 -0.15 35.26 22.59
N ASN A 164 0.18 34.01 22.37
CA ASN A 164 1.41 33.59 21.68
C ASN A 164 1.09 33.33 20.22
N ILE A 165 1.82 33.93 19.32
CA ILE A 165 1.60 33.80 17.88
C ILE A 165 2.62 32.81 17.31
N LEU A 166 2.12 31.66 16.87
CA LEU A 166 2.90 30.60 16.21
C LEU A 166 2.76 30.73 14.69
N VAL A 167 3.90 30.79 13.99
CA VAL A 167 3.96 30.79 12.52
C VAL A 167 4.83 29.64 12.05
N VAL A 168 4.34 28.87 11.08
CA VAL A 168 5.08 27.75 10.48
C VAL A 168 5.09 27.90 8.97
N ARG A 169 6.28 28.01 8.41
CA ARG A 169 6.51 27.93 6.96
C ARG A 169 6.77 26.47 6.59
N VAL A 170 6.00 25.99 5.66
CA VAL A 170 6.04 24.59 5.19
C VAL A 170 6.37 24.60 3.71
N ASP A 171 7.39 23.87 3.30
CA ASP A 171 7.83 23.79 1.91
C ASP A 171 7.83 22.33 1.43
N ASN A 172 6.90 21.96 0.52
CA ASN A 172 6.91 20.66 -0.16
C ASN A 172 7.27 20.75 -1.63
N SER A 173 7.98 21.79 -2.04
CA SER A 173 8.45 21.97 -3.42
C SER A 173 9.13 20.70 -3.93
N LYS A 174 8.91 20.40 -5.20
CA LYS A 174 9.55 19.24 -5.83
C LYS A 174 11.08 19.38 -5.75
N PRO A 175 11.81 18.37 -5.26
CA PRO A 175 13.25 18.43 -5.11
C PRO A 175 13.96 18.55 -6.45
N THR A 176 14.85 19.54 -6.53
CA THR A 176 15.91 19.66 -7.54
C THR A 176 17.20 19.99 -6.80
N ALA A 177 18.35 19.82 -7.43
CA ALA A 177 19.64 20.08 -6.77
C ALA A 177 19.79 21.52 -6.21
N GLU A 178 19.00 22.47 -6.71
CA GLU A 178 19.03 23.89 -6.36
C GLU A 178 17.84 24.31 -5.47
N SER A 179 16.87 23.42 -5.23
CA SER A 179 15.68 23.76 -4.42
C SER A 179 15.99 23.76 -2.92
N ASN A 180 15.16 24.45 -2.12
CA ASN A 180 15.24 24.39 -0.67
C ASN A 180 14.99 22.97 -0.10
N THR A 181 14.38 22.10 -0.88
CA THR A 181 14.07 20.72 -0.52
C THR A 181 15.06 19.72 -1.08
N ALA A 182 16.14 20.18 -1.70
CA ALA A 182 17.12 19.37 -2.43
C ALA A 182 17.70 18.21 -1.60
N ASP A 183 18.00 18.49 -0.35
CA ASP A 183 18.65 17.58 0.60
C ASP A 183 17.67 16.78 1.48
N THR A 184 16.37 16.87 1.23
CA THR A 184 15.34 16.25 2.06
C THR A 184 14.69 15.05 1.36
N LEU A 185 14.89 13.86 1.88
CA LEU A 185 14.27 12.62 1.37
C LEU A 185 12.75 12.59 1.55
N PRO A 186 12.03 11.94 0.62
CA PRO A 186 12.47 11.27 -0.61
C PRO A 186 12.71 12.28 -1.75
N ILE A 187 13.76 12.15 -2.53
CA ILE A 187 13.99 13.01 -3.70
C ILE A 187 13.26 12.51 -4.95
N ALA A 188 12.87 11.26 -4.96
CA ALA A 188 12.02 10.65 -5.98
C ALA A 188 11.18 9.52 -5.37
N GLY A 189 10.19 9.02 -6.11
CA GLY A 189 9.34 7.89 -5.72
C GLY A 189 8.08 7.84 -6.58
N ASP A 190 7.45 6.67 -6.60
CA ASP A 190 6.18 6.46 -7.32
C ASP A 190 4.98 6.70 -6.39
N PHE A 191 5.02 7.77 -5.64
CA PHE A 191 3.93 8.26 -4.79
C PHE A 191 4.00 9.78 -4.67
N PHE A 192 2.89 10.40 -4.29
CA PHE A 192 2.82 11.84 -4.15
C PHE A 192 3.25 12.28 -2.74
N VAL A 193 4.14 13.27 -2.65
CA VAL A 193 4.55 13.88 -1.38
C VAL A 193 3.63 15.06 -1.07
N HIS A 194 2.65 14.81 -0.20
CA HIS A 194 1.68 15.82 0.21
C HIS A 194 2.30 16.86 1.12
N GLY A 195 1.91 18.12 0.95
CA GLY A 195 2.36 19.24 1.78
C GLY A 195 1.40 19.55 2.92
N GLY A 196 1.94 20.02 4.03
CA GLY A 196 1.16 20.53 5.16
C GLY A 196 1.67 20.16 6.54
N ILE A 197 1.04 20.73 7.56
CA ILE A 197 1.09 20.24 8.93
C ILE A 197 0.04 19.12 9.04
N TYR A 198 0.41 17.94 8.60
CA TYR A 198 -0.55 16.86 8.36
C TYR A 198 -0.69 15.88 9.54
N ARG A 199 0.02 16.12 10.64
CA ARG A 199 -0.12 15.43 11.93
C ARG A 199 -0.27 16.44 13.07
N PRO A 200 -0.67 16.00 14.28
CA PRO A 200 -0.92 16.92 15.40
C PRO A 200 0.26 17.78 15.80
N VAL A 201 -0.07 18.97 16.39
CA VAL A 201 0.89 19.87 17.01
C VAL A 201 0.52 20.03 18.49
N ARG A 202 1.53 20.01 19.38
CA ARG A 202 1.35 20.15 20.83
C ARG A 202 2.33 21.14 21.44
N LEU A 203 1.90 21.76 22.53
CA LEU A 203 2.79 22.44 23.46
C LEU A 203 2.96 21.56 24.69
N ILE A 204 4.22 21.20 25.00
CA ILE A 204 4.55 20.38 26.16
C ILE A 204 5.29 21.27 27.15
N SER A 205 4.90 21.23 28.45
CA SER A 205 5.53 21.98 29.52
C SER A 205 6.11 21.01 30.56
N THR A 206 7.39 21.15 30.89
CA THR A 206 8.14 20.31 31.83
C THR A 206 8.75 21.14 32.97
N ASN A 207 9.07 20.49 34.08
CA ASN A 207 9.89 21.10 35.13
C ASN A 207 11.37 21.16 34.70
N ASP A 208 12.23 21.82 35.52
CA ASP A 208 13.67 21.93 35.26
C ASP A 208 14.34 20.55 35.07
N VAL A 209 13.95 19.59 35.87
CA VAL A 209 14.42 18.19 35.72
C VAL A 209 13.34 17.35 35.11
N HIS A 210 13.63 16.75 33.97
CA HIS A 210 12.66 15.95 33.20
C HIS A 210 13.36 14.90 32.31
N ILE A 211 12.59 13.96 31.78
CA ILE A 211 13.04 13.04 30.71
C ILE A 211 13.36 13.87 29.46
N ASP A 212 14.49 13.61 28.85
CA ASP A 212 15.01 14.36 27.71
C ASP A 212 13.98 14.52 26.58
N MET A 213 13.75 15.76 26.16
CA MET A 213 12.81 16.14 25.12
C MET A 213 13.46 16.27 23.75
N GLN A 214 14.81 16.38 23.68
CA GLN A 214 15.54 16.69 22.47
C GLN A 214 16.24 15.48 21.82
N ASP A 215 16.03 14.29 22.31
CA ASP A 215 16.62 13.07 21.76
C ASP A 215 15.88 12.62 20.47
N PHE A 216 16.08 13.37 19.38
CA PHE A 216 15.52 13.09 18.05
C PHE A 216 13.98 12.88 18.04
N GLY A 217 13.24 13.62 18.84
CA GLY A 217 11.80 13.45 18.99
C GLY A 217 11.37 12.14 19.67
N GLY A 218 12.31 11.34 20.14
CA GLY A 218 12.07 10.08 20.83
C GLY A 218 11.46 10.24 22.22
N ALA A 219 11.20 9.12 22.88
CA ALA A 219 10.57 9.07 24.21
C ALA A 219 11.52 9.46 25.34
N GLY A 220 12.84 9.48 25.11
CA GLY A 220 13.88 9.65 26.14
C GLY A 220 13.97 8.46 27.12
N VAL A 221 13.18 7.41 26.90
CA VAL A 221 13.15 6.13 27.62
C VAL A 221 13.10 5.01 26.59
N TYR A 222 14.04 4.08 26.67
CA TYR A 222 14.20 2.99 25.71
C TYR A 222 14.30 1.65 26.46
N ALA A 223 13.37 0.74 26.20
CA ALA A 223 13.30 -0.54 26.88
C ALA A 223 13.51 -1.71 25.93
N THR A 224 14.43 -2.60 26.28
CA THR A 224 14.75 -3.78 25.49
C THR A 224 14.53 -5.04 26.31
N THR A 225 13.73 -5.97 25.78
CA THR A 225 13.62 -7.32 26.35
C THR A 225 14.88 -8.11 25.97
N VAL A 226 15.78 -8.30 26.93
CA VAL A 226 17.06 -9.02 26.73
C VAL A 226 16.83 -10.53 26.63
N SER A 227 15.92 -11.04 27.47
CA SER A 227 15.51 -12.44 27.47
C SER A 227 14.10 -12.57 28.02
N ALA A 228 13.32 -13.49 27.48
CA ALA A 228 11.97 -13.76 27.95
C ALA A 228 11.56 -15.21 27.67
N ASN A 229 10.87 -15.79 28.66
CA ASN A 229 10.15 -17.06 28.56
C ASN A 229 8.96 -17.03 29.54
N ASP A 230 8.24 -18.15 29.68
CA ASP A 230 7.08 -18.29 30.56
C ASP A 230 7.37 -18.15 32.06
N LYS A 231 8.64 -18.21 32.46
CA LYS A 231 9.05 -18.16 33.87
C LYS A 231 9.62 -16.82 34.29
N ALA A 232 10.38 -16.18 33.38
CA ALA A 232 11.05 -14.93 33.69
C ALA A 232 11.33 -14.12 32.42
N ALA A 233 11.38 -12.80 32.59
CA ALA A 233 11.92 -11.89 31.60
C ALA A 233 12.87 -10.88 32.24
N ARG A 234 13.89 -10.47 31.48
CA ARG A 234 14.82 -9.42 31.84
C ARG A 234 14.68 -8.29 30.80
N ILE A 235 14.45 -7.10 31.34
CA ILE A 235 14.24 -5.89 30.53
C ILE A 235 15.28 -4.86 30.93
N ASP A 236 16.11 -4.43 30.03
CA ASP A 236 17.02 -3.30 30.20
C ASP A 236 16.29 -2.02 29.79
N VAL A 237 16.31 -1.01 30.66
CA VAL A 237 15.68 0.28 30.45
C VAL A 237 16.73 1.38 30.50
N ASN A 238 16.95 2.03 29.38
CA ASN A 238 17.78 3.23 29.29
C ASN A 238 16.87 4.48 29.41
N SER A 239 17.17 5.35 30.37
CA SER A 239 16.46 6.62 30.59
C SER A 239 17.42 7.79 30.48
N ARG A 240 17.04 8.84 29.79
CA ARG A 240 17.78 10.08 29.60
C ARG A 240 17.13 11.17 30.43
N VAL A 241 17.84 11.65 31.45
CA VAL A 241 17.35 12.69 32.37
C VAL A 241 18.10 13.98 32.14
N THR A 242 17.40 15.05 31.78
CA THR A 242 17.96 16.40 31.56
C THR A 242 17.62 17.32 32.70
N SER A 243 18.57 18.16 33.09
CA SER A 243 18.38 19.23 34.09
C SER A 243 18.72 20.60 33.53
N HIS A 244 17.86 21.56 33.71
CA HIS A 244 18.08 22.97 33.44
C HIS A 244 18.32 23.79 34.73
N SER A 245 18.31 23.12 35.90
CA SER A 245 18.60 23.77 37.19
C SER A 245 20.06 24.24 37.26
N LEU A 246 20.27 25.45 37.77
CA LEU A 246 21.60 26.03 37.92
C LEU A 246 22.43 25.38 39.06
N SER A 247 21.79 24.61 39.93
CA SER A 247 22.41 23.90 41.04
C SER A 247 22.36 22.37 40.83
N GLU A 248 23.37 21.69 41.34
CA GLU A 248 23.30 20.21 41.41
C GLU A 248 22.15 19.79 42.30
N SER A 249 21.41 18.76 41.86
CA SER A 249 20.29 18.19 42.57
C SER A 249 20.38 16.70 42.54
N ALA A 250 20.12 16.04 43.71
CA ALA A 250 19.91 14.58 43.75
C ALA A 250 18.46 14.30 43.37
N VAL A 251 18.25 13.36 42.46
CA VAL A 251 16.92 12.87 42.07
C VAL A 251 16.90 11.36 42.05
N GLU A 252 15.76 10.80 42.40
CA GLU A 252 15.48 9.36 42.24
C GLU A 252 14.76 9.11 40.94
N VAL A 253 15.27 8.21 40.10
CA VAL A 253 14.62 7.72 38.87
C VAL A 253 14.07 6.34 39.14
N GLU A 254 12.77 6.22 39.19
CA GLU A 254 12.04 4.97 39.43
C GLU A 254 11.44 4.49 38.10
N VAL A 255 11.67 3.20 37.80
CA VAL A 255 11.10 2.53 36.62
C VAL A 255 10.12 1.45 37.13
N ASN A 256 8.89 1.56 36.70
CA ASN A 256 7.78 0.68 37.07
C ASN A 256 7.23 -0.03 35.84
N LEU A 257 6.98 -1.32 35.96
CA LEU A 257 6.22 -2.10 35.00
C LEU A 257 4.86 -2.44 35.61
N LEU A 258 3.79 -1.91 35.02
CA LEU A 258 2.43 -2.12 35.45
C LEU A 258 1.72 -3.09 34.50
N ASN A 259 0.91 -4.01 35.05
CA ASN A 259 0.06 -4.86 34.22
C ASN A 259 -1.13 -4.08 33.60
N ALA A 260 -1.92 -4.73 32.78
CA ALA A 260 -3.08 -4.11 32.12
C ALA A 260 -4.15 -3.59 33.11
N SER A 261 -4.14 -4.06 34.37
CA SER A 261 -5.02 -3.55 35.42
C SER A 261 -4.42 -2.37 36.20
N GLY A 262 -3.18 -1.95 35.85
CA GLY A 262 -2.45 -0.88 36.52
C GLY A 262 -1.74 -1.31 37.81
N GLU A 263 -1.63 -2.63 38.07
CA GLU A 263 -0.93 -3.18 39.27
C GLU A 263 0.55 -3.31 38.98
N LEU A 264 1.39 -2.99 39.99
CA LEU A 264 2.84 -3.07 39.91
C LEU A 264 3.31 -4.52 39.77
N THR A 265 4.00 -4.81 38.64
CA THR A 265 4.55 -6.12 38.34
C THR A 265 6.04 -6.20 38.66
N ALA A 266 6.81 -5.17 38.35
CA ALA A 266 8.23 -5.06 38.66
C ALA A 266 8.61 -3.58 38.84
N THR A 267 9.63 -3.32 39.66
CA THR A 267 10.14 -1.96 39.85
C THR A 267 11.64 -1.97 40.13
N THR A 268 12.29 -0.90 39.78
CA THR A 268 13.68 -0.61 40.14
C THR A 268 13.83 0.88 40.33
N SER A 269 14.76 1.33 41.22
CA SER A 269 15.06 2.76 41.32
C SER A 269 16.56 3.00 41.48
N GLN A 270 16.97 4.22 41.09
CA GLN A 270 18.35 4.67 41.22
C GLN A 270 18.38 6.17 41.54
N VAL A 271 19.22 6.54 42.50
CA VAL A 271 19.48 7.95 42.82
C VAL A 271 20.68 8.43 41.98
N ILE A 272 20.50 9.56 41.30
CA ILE A 272 21.56 10.22 40.53
C ILE A 272 21.67 11.69 40.90
N THR A 273 22.80 12.29 40.58
CA THR A 273 23.00 13.74 40.68
C THR A 273 22.91 14.33 39.26
N VAL A 274 22.06 15.29 39.06
CA VAL A 274 21.88 16.02 37.82
C VAL A 274 22.34 17.49 38.00
N SER A 275 22.92 18.05 36.96
CA SER A 275 23.44 19.42 36.95
C SER A 275 23.04 20.17 35.69
N ASN A 276 23.21 21.49 35.69
CA ASN A 276 22.78 22.37 34.62
C ASN A 276 23.22 21.93 33.22
N SER A 277 22.26 21.86 32.32
CA SER A 277 22.41 21.60 30.89
C SER A 277 23.12 20.27 30.55
N ASN A 278 23.08 19.32 31.48
CA ASN A 278 23.65 17.99 31.27
C ASN A 278 22.52 16.93 31.21
N THR A 279 22.61 16.02 30.26
CA THR A 279 21.74 14.85 30.15
C THR A 279 22.47 13.64 30.72
N ALA A 280 21.94 13.08 31.79
CA ALA A 280 22.42 11.84 32.38
C ALA A 280 21.74 10.65 31.75
N GLU A 281 22.50 9.64 31.35
CA GLU A 281 21.99 8.36 30.86
C GLU A 281 22.05 7.33 31.97
N LEU A 282 20.92 6.66 32.19
CA LEU A 282 20.79 5.61 33.20
C LEU A 282 20.37 4.30 32.53
N ASN A 283 21.05 3.23 32.93
CA ASN A 283 20.67 1.90 32.55
C ASN A 283 20.17 1.17 33.80
N GLN A 284 18.89 0.82 33.81
CA GLN A 284 18.24 0.11 34.90
C GLN A 284 17.68 -1.21 34.40
N VAL A 285 17.56 -2.21 35.29
CA VAL A 285 17.11 -3.56 34.93
C VAL A 285 15.83 -3.87 35.68
N LEU A 286 14.85 -4.39 34.94
CA LEU A 286 13.64 -5.00 35.48
C LEU A 286 13.71 -6.53 35.30
N ASP A 287 13.66 -7.28 36.39
CA ASP A 287 13.46 -8.72 36.37
C ASP A 287 11.99 -9.05 36.66
N VAL A 288 11.31 -9.61 35.68
CA VAL A 288 9.86 -9.90 35.72
C VAL A 288 9.66 -11.39 35.91
N GLN A 289 8.92 -11.77 36.96
CA GLN A 289 8.58 -13.17 37.22
C GLN A 289 7.26 -13.54 36.53
N GLN A 290 7.20 -14.69 35.89
CA GLN A 290 6.02 -15.22 35.21
C GLN A 290 5.37 -14.18 34.26
N PRO A 291 6.14 -13.61 33.32
CA PRO A 291 5.63 -12.58 32.48
C PRO A 291 4.56 -13.12 31.51
N ARG A 292 3.54 -12.33 31.19
CA ARG A 292 2.68 -12.57 30.05
C ARG A 292 3.33 -11.92 28.83
N LEU A 293 3.72 -12.77 27.87
CA LEU A 293 4.44 -12.30 26.68
C LEU A 293 3.48 -11.71 25.67
N TRP A 294 3.95 -10.72 24.91
CA TRP A 294 3.30 -10.28 23.69
C TRP A 294 3.58 -11.32 22.59
N GLN A 295 2.54 -12.00 22.09
CA GLN A 295 2.64 -13.15 21.19
C GLN A 295 2.02 -12.89 19.81
N GLY A 296 2.16 -11.65 19.30
CA GLY A 296 1.52 -11.31 18.04
C GLY A 296 0.00 -11.41 18.13
N THR A 297 -0.66 -11.81 17.05
CA THR A 297 -2.13 -11.93 16.96
C THR A 297 -2.74 -12.94 17.92
N ASP A 298 -1.95 -13.89 18.47
CA ASP A 298 -2.45 -14.91 19.39
C ASP A 298 -2.74 -14.34 20.79
N ASP A 299 -1.86 -13.47 21.29
CA ASP A 299 -2.02 -12.79 22.58
C ASP A 299 -1.22 -11.48 22.61
N PRO A 300 -1.78 -10.35 22.15
CA PRO A 300 -1.10 -9.06 22.08
C PRO A 300 -1.09 -8.33 23.43
N TYR A 301 -0.61 -9.00 24.49
CA TYR A 301 -0.64 -8.44 25.84
C TYR A 301 0.34 -7.31 26.04
N LEU A 302 -0.16 -6.17 26.53
CA LEU A 302 0.62 -4.98 26.80
C LEU A 302 0.68 -4.68 28.31
N TYR A 303 1.88 -4.37 28.77
CA TYR A 303 2.17 -3.70 30.02
C TYR A 303 2.22 -2.20 29.81
N GLN A 304 2.28 -1.44 30.92
CA GLN A 304 2.62 -0.02 30.91
C GLN A 304 4.00 0.16 31.55
N LEU A 305 4.96 0.64 30.81
CA LEU A 305 6.25 1.06 31.32
C LEU A 305 6.15 2.51 31.77
N GLU A 306 6.41 2.77 33.04
CA GLU A 306 6.36 4.09 33.65
C GLU A 306 7.72 4.45 34.22
N VAL A 307 8.23 5.63 33.86
CA VAL A 307 9.44 6.21 34.45
C VAL A 307 9.06 7.48 35.18
N VAL A 308 9.43 7.57 36.45
CA VAL A 308 9.10 8.67 37.36
C VAL A 308 10.39 9.27 37.92
N ILE A 309 10.55 10.57 37.80
CA ILE A 309 11.64 11.33 38.43
C ILE A 309 11.10 12.03 39.66
N LYS A 310 11.76 11.81 40.81
CA LYS A 310 11.36 12.35 42.12
C LYS A 310 12.50 13.08 42.79
N GLU A 311 12.16 14.13 43.54
CA GLU A 311 13.07 14.65 44.58
C GLU A 311 13.22 13.65 45.73
N PRO A 312 14.29 13.75 46.54
CA PRO A 312 14.48 12.88 47.71
C PRO A 312 13.35 12.95 48.75
N ASN A 313 12.56 14.01 48.76
CA ASN A 313 11.39 14.16 49.63
C ASN A 313 10.12 13.49 49.04
N GLY A 314 10.22 12.87 47.86
CA GLY A 314 9.12 12.18 47.17
C GLY A 314 8.30 13.04 46.23
N THR A 315 8.61 14.34 46.07
CA THR A 315 7.94 15.22 45.08
C THR A 315 8.25 14.72 43.67
N VAL A 316 7.24 14.46 42.88
CA VAL A 316 7.40 14.04 41.45
C VAL A 316 7.74 15.24 40.59
N LEU A 317 8.83 15.15 39.86
CA LEU A 317 9.33 16.19 38.94
C LEU A 317 8.91 15.94 37.50
N ASP A 318 8.97 14.69 37.05
CA ASP A 318 8.50 14.28 35.72
C ASP A 318 8.01 12.84 35.72
N LYS A 319 7.18 12.51 34.73
CA LYS A 319 6.62 11.17 34.59
C LYS A 319 6.30 10.89 33.11
N VAL A 320 6.83 9.81 32.60
CA VAL A 320 6.55 9.28 31.26
C VAL A 320 5.95 7.87 31.37
N ARG A 321 4.91 7.61 30.63
CA ARG A 321 4.26 6.30 30.54
C ARG A 321 4.03 5.92 29.09
N GLN A 322 4.27 4.65 28.76
CA GLN A 322 4.08 4.10 27.43
C GLN A 322 3.70 2.62 27.48
N ASP A 323 3.00 2.15 26.44
CA ASP A 323 2.72 0.73 26.29
C ASP A 323 4.01 -0.04 26.04
N PHE A 324 4.11 -1.26 26.60
CA PHE A 324 5.26 -2.12 26.45
C PHE A 324 4.85 -3.59 26.33
N GLY A 325 5.28 -4.27 25.27
CA GLY A 325 5.08 -5.72 25.10
C GLY A 325 6.38 -6.48 25.35
N ILE A 326 6.37 -7.39 26.30
CA ILE A 326 7.53 -8.26 26.58
C ILE A 326 7.61 -9.32 25.48
N ARG A 327 8.63 -9.26 24.62
CA ARG A 327 8.83 -10.22 23.56
C ARG A 327 10.29 -10.28 23.10
N THR A 328 10.67 -11.39 22.48
CA THR A 328 11.90 -11.53 21.70
C THR A 328 11.54 -11.84 20.24
N ILE A 329 12.32 -11.32 19.29
CA ILE A 329 12.18 -11.63 17.87
C ILE A 329 13.54 -11.99 17.30
N ALA A 330 13.57 -13.01 16.44
CA ALA A 330 14.75 -13.38 15.66
C ALA A 330 14.31 -13.73 14.22
N ILE A 331 15.14 -13.41 13.24
CA ILE A 331 14.91 -13.76 11.84
C ILE A 331 16.17 -14.42 11.31
N THR A 332 16.04 -15.66 10.88
CA THR A 332 17.17 -16.46 10.38
C THR A 332 16.85 -17.06 9.01
N ALA A 333 17.87 -17.46 8.27
CA ALA A 333 17.70 -18.14 6.99
C ALA A 333 17.14 -19.57 7.13
N GLU A 334 17.33 -20.19 8.31
CA GLU A 334 16.91 -21.56 8.57
C GLU A 334 15.49 -21.63 9.12
N ASP A 335 15.19 -20.79 10.13
CA ASP A 335 13.94 -20.87 10.89
C ASP A 335 12.88 -19.84 10.44
N GLY A 336 13.27 -18.88 9.58
CA GLY A 336 12.44 -17.73 9.28
C GLY A 336 12.28 -16.82 10.51
N VAL A 337 11.05 -16.39 10.80
CA VAL A 337 10.75 -15.55 11.97
C VAL A 337 10.46 -16.39 13.19
N LEU A 338 11.15 -16.09 14.30
CA LEU A 338 10.88 -16.65 15.63
C LEU A 338 10.37 -15.54 16.55
N LEU A 339 9.13 -15.60 16.97
CA LEU A 339 8.56 -14.74 18.01
C LEU A 339 8.53 -15.52 19.33
N ASN A 340 9.26 -15.03 20.34
CA ASN A 340 9.43 -15.73 21.62
C ASN A 340 9.94 -17.18 21.47
N GLY A 341 10.83 -17.39 20.48
CA GLY A 341 11.38 -18.71 20.16
C GLY A 341 10.41 -19.65 19.42
N LYS A 342 9.23 -19.18 19.00
CA LYS A 342 8.26 -19.98 18.24
C LYS A 342 8.21 -19.51 16.78
N PRO A 343 8.20 -20.43 15.81
CA PRO A 343 8.07 -20.08 14.41
C PRO A 343 6.78 -19.31 14.14
N LEU A 344 6.89 -18.23 13.36
CA LEU A 344 5.78 -17.40 12.92
C LEU A 344 5.94 -17.11 11.43
N HIS A 345 4.92 -17.45 10.65
CA HIS A 345 4.90 -17.10 9.23
C HIS A 345 4.29 -15.70 9.05
N LEU A 346 5.04 -14.79 8.43
CA LEU A 346 4.57 -13.42 8.18
C LEU A 346 4.01 -13.28 6.77
N GLN A 347 2.75 -12.92 6.71
CA GLN A 347 2.01 -12.66 5.47
C GLN A 347 1.21 -11.37 5.62
N GLY A 348 1.39 -10.45 4.69
CA GLY A 348 0.75 -9.15 4.85
C GLY A 348 0.76 -8.28 3.61
N VAL A 349 0.64 -7.01 3.85
CA VAL A 349 0.51 -5.98 2.81
C VAL A 349 1.45 -4.82 3.06
N ALA A 350 1.87 -4.16 2.00
CA ALA A 350 2.44 -2.82 2.09
C ALA A 350 1.30 -1.78 2.20
N TYR A 351 1.56 -0.67 2.87
CA TYR A 351 0.57 0.35 3.17
C TYR A 351 1.12 1.75 2.99
N HIS A 352 0.51 2.53 2.07
CA HIS A 352 0.67 3.97 2.00
C HIS A 352 -0.40 4.67 2.86
N GLN A 353 0.00 5.70 3.61
CA GLN A 353 -0.89 6.35 4.60
C GLN A 353 -1.93 7.30 3.99
N ASP A 354 -1.85 7.59 2.69
CA ASP A 354 -2.73 8.56 2.06
C ASP A 354 -4.15 8.01 1.86
N ARG A 355 -5.11 8.92 1.86
CA ARG A 355 -6.53 8.60 1.67
C ARG A 355 -7.19 9.65 0.79
N GLU A 356 -8.15 9.21 -0.03
CA GLU A 356 -8.91 10.11 -0.89
C GLU A 356 -9.49 11.29 -0.12
N GLY A 357 -9.38 12.49 -0.72
CA GLY A 357 -9.89 13.73 -0.15
C GLY A 357 -9.15 14.25 1.08
N ARG A 358 -8.22 13.50 1.65
CA ARG A 358 -7.44 13.87 2.86
C ARG A 358 -5.94 13.97 2.61
N GLY A 359 -5.42 13.28 1.58
CA GLY A 359 -3.98 13.10 1.42
C GLY A 359 -3.39 12.44 2.66
N TRP A 360 -2.33 13.02 3.25
CA TRP A 360 -1.72 12.49 4.48
C TRP A 360 -2.35 12.99 5.78
N ALA A 361 -3.30 13.93 5.72
CA ALA A 361 -3.98 14.44 6.92
C ALA A 361 -5.10 13.49 7.39
N VAL A 362 -4.72 12.23 7.64
CA VAL A 362 -5.63 11.17 8.12
C VAL A 362 -5.79 11.22 9.63
N SER A 363 -7.00 10.90 10.10
CA SER A 363 -7.30 10.80 11.53
C SER A 363 -6.89 9.43 12.09
N GLU A 364 -6.85 9.29 13.41
CA GLU A 364 -6.65 7.99 14.06
C GLU A 364 -7.75 6.99 13.67
N GLN A 365 -8.99 7.45 13.53
CA GLN A 365 -10.11 6.59 13.07
C GLN A 365 -9.88 6.09 11.63
N ASP A 366 -9.36 6.94 10.74
CA ASP A 366 -9.03 6.51 9.37
C ASP A 366 -7.98 5.39 9.38
N VAL A 367 -6.99 5.49 10.27
CA VAL A 367 -5.95 4.47 10.44
C VAL A 367 -6.53 3.19 11.06
N GLU A 368 -7.43 3.30 12.05
CA GLU A 368 -8.12 2.13 12.62
C GLU A 368 -8.94 1.40 11.56
N ASP A 369 -9.68 2.13 10.72
CA ASP A 369 -10.47 1.56 9.63
C ASP A 369 -9.57 0.84 8.62
N ASP A 370 -8.47 1.45 8.21
CA ASP A 370 -7.52 0.87 7.25
C ASP A 370 -6.86 -0.40 7.83
N VAL A 371 -6.39 -0.35 9.08
CA VAL A 371 -5.78 -1.53 9.75
C VAL A 371 -6.81 -2.64 9.96
N ALA A 372 -8.07 -2.29 10.28
CA ALA A 372 -9.14 -3.27 10.41
C ALA A 372 -9.42 -4.00 9.08
N ILE A 373 -9.39 -3.30 7.94
CA ILE A 373 -9.54 -3.91 6.62
C ILE A 373 -8.40 -4.91 6.35
N MET A 374 -7.14 -4.53 6.66
CA MET A 374 -5.98 -5.40 6.49
C MET A 374 -6.03 -6.62 7.42
N ALA A 375 -6.38 -6.43 8.69
CA ALA A 375 -6.53 -7.51 9.67
C ALA A 375 -7.69 -8.47 9.32
N GLN A 376 -8.82 -7.97 8.82
CA GLN A 376 -9.95 -8.80 8.36
C GLN A 376 -9.57 -9.71 7.17
N MET A 377 -8.62 -9.31 6.36
CA MET A 377 -8.08 -10.14 5.28
C MET A 377 -7.18 -11.27 5.82
N GLY A 378 -6.74 -11.21 7.09
CA GLY A 378 -5.85 -12.18 7.70
C GLY A 378 -4.36 -11.77 7.62
N ALA A 379 -4.05 -10.52 7.30
CA ALA A 379 -2.69 -10.01 7.41
C ALA A 379 -2.24 -10.00 8.88
N ASN A 380 -1.04 -10.52 9.15
CA ASN A 380 -0.40 -10.47 10.47
C ASN A 380 0.83 -9.56 10.49
N THR A 381 1.15 -8.94 9.36
CA THR A 381 2.23 -7.97 9.22
C THR A 381 1.86 -6.87 8.23
N ILE A 382 2.39 -5.67 8.47
CA ILE A 382 2.22 -4.52 7.57
C ILE A 382 3.60 -3.90 7.31
N ARG A 383 3.95 -3.68 6.05
CA ARG A 383 5.10 -2.87 5.66
C ARG A 383 4.63 -1.43 5.49
N LEU A 384 5.14 -0.54 6.35
CA LEU A 384 4.82 0.89 6.32
C LEU A 384 5.63 1.58 5.22
N ALA A 385 5.14 1.46 4.00
CA ALA A 385 5.83 1.93 2.79
C ALA A 385 5.56 3.41 2.54
N HIS A 386 6.51 4.16 2.03
CA HIS A 386 7.97 3.94 2.00
C HIS A 386 8.63 4.97 2.93
N TYR A 387 8.08 5.16 4.12
CA TYR A 387 8.42 6.20 5.08
C TYR A 387 7.82 5.93 6.47
N PRO A 388 8.34 6.54 7.55
CA PRO A 388 7.76 6.39 8.87
C PRO A 388 6.30 6.88 8.94
N HIS A 389 5.41 5.98 9.37
CA HIS A 389 4.02 6.33 9.61
C HIS A 389 3.81 6.93 11.01
N GLY A 390 2.62 7.51 11.26
CA GLY A 390 2.29 8.11 12.55
C GLY A 390 2.13 7.11 13.68
N GLN A 391 2.18 7.59 14.92
CA GLN A 391 1.99 6.75 16.11
C GLN A 391 0.68 5.92 16.13
N PRO A 392 -0.45 6.39 15.56
CA PRO A 392 -1.68 5.59 15.57
C PRO A 392 -1.52 4.19 15.00
N VAL A 393 -0.83 4.00 13.85
CA VAL A 393 -0.67 2.67 13.27
C VAL A 393 0.13 1.74 14.17
N HIS A 394 1.17 2.26 14.84
CA HIS A 394 1.99 1.48 15.77
C HIS A 394 1.19 1.06 17.01
N ASN A 395 0.43 2.00 17.61
CA ASN A 395 -0.42 1.71 18.76
C ASN A 395 -1.49 0.67 18.43
N ILE A 396 -2.12 0.77 17.26
CA ILE A 396 -3.13 -0.18 16.80
C ILE A 396 -2.47 -1.56 16.56
N ALA A 397 -1.31 -1.58 15.89
CA ALA A 397 -0.57 -2.82 15.65
C ALA A 397 -0.13 -3.50 16.97
N ASN A 398 0.31 -2.72 17.98
CA ASN A 398 0.62 -3.25 19.30
C ASN A 398 -0.59 -3.97 19.93
N ARG A 399 -1.79 -3.34 19.86
CA ARG A 399 -3.04 -3.88 20.44
C ARG A 399 -3.58 -5.09 19.67
N LEU A 400 -3.38 -5.12 18.35
CA LEU A 400 -3.85 -6.21 17.48
C LEU A 400 -2.84 -7.34 17.30
N GLY A 401 -1.60 -7.14 17.73
CA GLY A 401 -0.54 -8.13 17.60
C GLY A 401 0.08 -8.19 16.19
N LEU A 402 -0.10 -7.16 15.38
CA LEU A 402 0.47 -7.11 14.03
C LEU A 402 1.96 -6.77 14.10
N LEU A 403 2.78 -7.40 13.26
CA LEU A 403 4.19 -7.05 13.12
C LEU A 403 4.38 -5.99 12.04
N LEU A 404 5.26 -5.02 12.29
CA LEU A 404 5.52 -3.90 11.40
C LEU A 404 6.94 -3.94 10.83
N TRP A 405 7.04 -3.54 9.58
CA TRP A 405 8.29 -3.10 8.97
C TRP A 405 8.22 -1.57 8.86
N ASP A 406 9.01 -0.87 9.67
CA ASP A 406 9.25 0.57 9.54
C ASP A 406 10.39 0.83 8.59
N GLU A 407 10.28 1.84 7.70
CA GLU A 407 11.36 2.19 6.77
C GLU A 407 11.52 3.70 6.58
N ILE A 408 12.76 4.12 6.30
CA ILE A 408 13.06 5.51 5.94
C ILE A 408 12.78 5.78 4.46
N PRO A 409 12.50 7.04 4.06
CA PRO A 409 12.12 7.39 2.71
C PRO A 409 13.31 7.46 1.71
N LEU A 410 14.25 6.54 1.82
CA LEU A 410 15.33 6.36 0.85
C LEU A 410 14.85 5.46 -0.29
N VAL A 411 14.13 6.06 -1.25
CA VAL A 411 13.38 5.35 -2.28
C VAL A 411 13.87 5.73 -3.66
N SER A 412 14.22 4.75 -4.45
CA SER A 412 14.55 4.81 -5.89
C SER A 412 15.72 5.72 -6.25
N ALA A 413 15.82 6.91 -5.67
CA ALA A 413 16.91 7.87 -5.91
C ALA A 413 17.48 8.38 -4.58
N TRP A 414 18.78 8.53 -4.52
CA TRP A 414 19.52 8.86 -3.31
C TRP A 414 20.60 9.92 -3.53
N ARG A 415 20.72 10.45 -4.74
CA ARG A 415 21.63 11.54 -5.09
C ARG A 415 21.30 12.17 -6.43
N TYR A 416 21.82 13.37 -6.65
CA TYR A 416 21.86 14.03 -7.95
C TYR A 416 23.13 13.66 -8.72
N GLY A 417 23.39 14.31 -9.84
CA GLY A 417 24.62 14.13 -10.60
C GLY A 417 25.89 14.45 -9.80
N GLU A 418 27.05 13.96 -10.28
CA GLU A 418 28.34 14.10 -9.58
C GLU A 418 28.75 15.54 -9.29
N GLN A 419 28.27 16.49 -10.10
CA GLN A 419 28.54 17.93 -9.92
C GLN A 419 27.86 18.54 -8.67
N HIS A 420 26.98 17.81 -7.98
CA HIS A 420 26.24 18.27 -6.80
C HIS A 420 26.71 17.58 -5.52
N GLU A 421 28.02 17.44 -5.32
CA GLU A 421 28.62 16.65 -4.23
C GLU A 421 28.16 17.11 -2.84
N GLU A 422 28.05 18.42 -2.59
CA GLU A 422 27.62 18.97 -1.29
C GLU A 422 26.19 18.56 -0.96
N VAL A 423 25.27 18.69 -1.93
CA VAL A 423 23.86 18.28 -1.77
C VAL A 423 23.75 16.77 -1.61
N ASN A 424 24.53 16.00 -2.38
CA ASN A 424 24.56 14.54 -2.26
C ASN A 424 25.00 14.07 -0.87
N LYS A 425 25.99 14.77 -0.27
CA LYS A 425 26.38 14.51 1.12
C LYS A 425 25.27 14.87 2.09
N ALA A 426 24.61 16.00 1.92
CA ALA A 426 23.49 16.43 2.76
C ALA A 426 22.31 15.44 2.68
N ILE A 427 22.02 14.87 1.51
CA ILE A 427 21.03 13.79 1.37
C ILE A 427 21.41 12.55 2.19
N ALA A 428 22.68 12.13 2.12
CA ALA A 428 23.14 10.98 2.90
C ALA A 428 23.09 11.24 4.42
N ASP A 429 23.38 12.47 4.86
CA ASP A 429 23.24 12.88 6.25
C ASP A 429 21.77 12.98 6.68
N ASN A 430 20.87 13.42 5.78
CA ASN A 430 19.42 13.41 6.01
C ASN A 430 18.86 11.98 6.11
N ALA A 431 19.39 11.03 5.34
CA ALA A 431 19.02 9.62 5.48
C ALA A 431 19.36 9.08 6.88
N SER A 432 20.56 9.37 7.39
CA SER A 432 20.96 9.01 8.76
C SER A 432 20.09 9.71 9.80
N LEU A 433 19.80 11.00 9.64
CA LEU A 433 18.93 11.74 10.56
C LEU A 433 17.56 11.09 10.66
N GLN A 434 16.90 10.85 9.53
CA GLN A 434 15.56 10.23 9.50
C GLN A 434 15.57 8.81 10.04
N LEU A 435 16.68 8.05 9.87
CA LEU A 435 16.85 6.73 10.46
C LEU A 435 16.93 6.79 11.99
N ILE A 436 17.74 7.69 12.53
CA ILE A 436 17.88 7.87 13.97
C ILE A 436 16.53 8.30 14.59
N GLU A 437 15.85 9.25 13.97
CA GLU A 437 14.52 9.70 14.40
C GLU A 437 13.52 8.56 14.41
N MET A 438 13.41 7.79 13.32
CA MET A 438 12.50 6.66 13.19
C MET A 438 12.74 5.61 14.27
N VAL A 439 13.99 5.17 14.43
CA VAL A 439 14.33 4.13 15.42
C VAL A 439 14.04 4.62 16.85
N LYS A 440 14.46 5.83 17.20
CA LYS A 440 14.24 6.37 18.55
C LYS A 440 12.77 6.64 18.87
N GLN A 441 11.99 7.09 17.90
CA GLN A 441 10.57 7.37 18.09
C GLN A 441 9.73 6.11 18.23
N ASN A 442 10.10 5.03 17.52
CA ASN A 442 9.34 3.79 17.47
C ASN A 442 9.99 2.63 18.25
N PHE A 443 11.04 2.91 19.02
CA PHE A 443 11.86 1.93 19.71
C PHE A 443 11.04 0.98 20.61
N ASN A 444 10.08 1.51 21.37
CA ASN A 444 9.37 0.76 22.40
C ASN A 444 8.14 -0.01 21.91
N HIS A 445 7.81 0.11 20.61
CA HIS A 445 6.67 -0.63 20.04
C HIS A 445 7.02 -2.11 19.85
N PRO A 446 6.33 -3.05 20.52
CA PRO A 446 6.56 -4.48 20.34
C PRO A 446 6.19 -4.96 18.92
N SER A 447 5.32 -4.23 18.22
CA SER A 447 4.93 -4.51 16.86
C SER A 447 6.08 -4.35 15.86
N VAL A 448 7.03 -3.43 16.06
CA VAL A 448 8.13 -3.24 15.11
C VAL A 448 9.06 -4.45 15.11
N ALA A 449 9.17 -5.09 13.94
CA ALA A 449 9.96 -6.31 13.73
C ALA A 449 11.32 -6.04 13.09
N VAL A 450 11.37 -5.10 12.14
CA VAL A 450 12.57 -4.78 11.34
C VAL A 450 12.64 -3.29 11.02
N TRP A 451 13.87 -2.81 10.81
CA TRP A 451 14.16 -1.43 10.39
C TRP A 451 14.59 -1.40 8.94
N GLY A 452 13.75 -0.83 8.07
CA GLY A 452 14.00 -0.66 6.65
C GLY A 452 14.90 0.56 6.37
N ILE A 453 15.99 0.33 5.65
CA ILE A 453 16.96 1.39 5.34
C ILE A 453 16.86 1.93 3.92
N ALA A 454 16.22 1.21 3.01
CA ALA A 454 16.05 1.64 1.61
C ALA A 454 15.02 0.79 0.86
N ASN A 455 14.46 1.38 -0.19
CA ASN A 455 13.64 0.71 -1.19
C ASN A 455 14.14 1.03 -2.61
N GLU A 456 14.44 -0.02 -3.41
CA GLU A 456 14.70 0.08 -4.86
C GLU A 456 15.75 1.14 -5.25
N VAL A 457 16.86 1.21 -4.55
CA VAL A 457 17.98 2.10 -4.90
C VAL A 457 19.00 1.43 -5.83
N ASP A 458 18.72 0.20 -6.27
CA ASP A 458 19.60 -0.71 -7.02
C ASP A 458 19.29 -0.78 -8.53
N PHE A 459 18.68 0.25 -9.13
CA PHE A 459 18.38 0.28 -10.58
C PHE A 459 19.62 0.26 -11.50
N GLY A 460 20.80 0.55 -10.98
CA GLY A 460 22.02 0.62 -11.77
C GLY A 460 21.99 1.75 -12.79
N ALA A 461 22.37 1.48 -14.03
CA ALA A 461 22.42 2.48 -15.11
C ALA A 461 21.05 2.79 -15.73
N VAL A 462 20.00 2.02 -15.43
CA VAL A 462 18.65 2.25 -15.91
C VAL A 462 17.86 2.99 -14.85
N VAL A 463 17.46 4.21 -15.13
CA VAL A 463 16.68 5.06 -14.22
C VAL A 463 15.23 5.08 -14.67
N PRO A 464 14.27 4.60 -13.87
CA PRO A 464 12.85 4.69 -14.18
C PRO A 464 12.38 6.14 -14.34
N MET A 465 11.34 6.35 -15.15
CA MET A 465 10.83 7.70 -15.44
C MET A 465 10.40 8.50 -14.20
N PHE A 466 9.91 7.85 -13.17
CA PHE A 466 9.52 8.51 -11.92
C PHE A 466 10.72 9.01 -11.09
N VAL A 467 11.94 8.61 -11.45
CA VAL A 467 13.19 9.09 -10.84
C VAL A 467 13.77 10.31 -11.57
N GLN A 468 13.07 10.86 -12.57
CA GLN A 468 13.56 11.95 -13.44
C GLN A 468 13.96 13.25 -12.71
N SER A 469 13.55 13.46 -11.47
CA SER A 469 13.99 14.61 -10.68
C SER A 469 15.44 14.51 -10.20
N ALA A 470 16.05 13.34 -10.32
CA ALA A 470 17.44 13.08 -9.95
C ALA A 470 18.22 12.55 -11.17
N PRO A 471 18.43 13.37 -12.23
CA PRO A 471 19.17 12.94 -13.40
C PRO A 471 20.64 12.70 -13.04
N GLY A 472 21.16 11.56 -13.45
CA GLY A 472 22.57 11.23 -13.29
C GLY A 472 22.78 9.74 -13.43
N SER A 473 24.03 9.32 -13.66
CA SER A 473 24.42 7.93 -13.49
C SER A 473 24.02 7.50 -12.08
N ASN A 474 23.29 6.41 -11.94
CA ASN A 474 22.98 5.87 -10.62
C ASN A 474 24.24 5.20 -10.09
N PRO A 475 25.07 5.88 -9.26
CA PRO A 475 26.29 5.30 -8.75
C PRO A 475 25.95 4.21 -7.73
N ASP A 476 26.99 3.53 -7.27
CA ASP A 476 26.90 2.46 -6.31
C ASP A 476 26.32 2.94 -4.96
N PRO A 477 25.12 2.48 -4.52
CA PRO A 477 24.51 2.84 -3.24
C PRO A 477 25.14 2.09 -2.06
N VAL A 478 25.94 1.06 -2.30
CA VAL A 478 26.46 0.13 -1.28
C VAL A 478 27.17 0.84 -0.12
N PRO A 479 28.01 1.87 -0.32
CA PRO A 479 28.64 2.58 0.79
C PRO A 479 27.63 3.24 1.75
N LEU A 480 26.61 3.89 1.21
CA LEU A 480 25.54 4.51 2.02
C LEU A 480 24.72 3.45 2.75
N LEU A 481 24.33 2.39 2.06
CA LEU A 481 23.53 1.30 2.66
C LEU A 481 24.29 0.61 3.80
N LYS A 482 25.60 0.37 3.66
CA LYS A 482 26.44 -0.17 4.74
C LYS A 482 26.52 0.76 5.94
N ARG A 483 26.63 2.08 5.72
CA ARG A 483 26.58 3.09 6.79
C ARG A 483 25.26 2.98 7.55
N LEU A 484 24.14 3.02 6.86
CA LEU A 484 22.79 2.97 7.47
C LEU A 484 22.55 1.64 8.20
N ALA A 485 22.97 0.52 7.64
CA ALA A 485 22.85 -0.79 8.31
C ALA A 485 23.64 -0.83 9.62
N SER A 486 24.86 -0.27 9.64
CA SER A 486 25.66 -0.16 10.86
C SER A 486 25.05 0.80 11.89
N GLU A 487 24.40 1.87 11.44
CA GLU A 487 23.69 2.81 12.32
C GLU A 487 22.48 2.11 13.00
N VAL A 488 21.73 1.26 12.28
CA VAL A 488 20.66 0.44 12.89
C VAL A 488 21.23 -0.43 14.02
N GLU A 489 22.32 -1.15 13.78
CA GLU A 489 22.91 -2.03 14.76
C GLU A 489 23.37 -1.29 16.03
N LEU A 490 23.88 -0.06 15.86
CA LEU A 490 24.29 0.80 16.99
C LEU A 490 23.08 1.36 17.76
N LEU A 491 21.97 1.64 17.08
CA LEU A 491 20.76 2.20 17.69
C LEU A 491 19.91 1.13 18.37
N ASP A 492 19.80 -0.04 17.73
CA ASP A 492 18.96 -1.14 18.20
C ASP A 492 19.48 -2.51 17.72
N ALA A 493 20.27 -3.15 18.54
CA ALA A 493 20.76 -4.51 18.26
C ALA A 493 19.70 -5.61 18.43
N SER A 494 18.50 -5.28 18.92
CA SER A 494 17.44 -6.27 19.19
C SER A 494 16.55 -6.58 17.98
N ARG A 495 16.60 -5.75 16.94
CA ARG A 495 15.84 -5.88 15.71
C ARG A 495 16.75 -5.73 14.49
N PRO A 496 16.61 -6.60 13.46
CA PRO A 496 17.47 -6.55 12.30
C PRO A 496 17.17 -5.38 11.39
N SER A 497 18.21 -4.91 10.68
CA SER A 497 18.07 -4.07 9.50
C SER A 497 17.58 -4.88 8.30
N THR A 498 16.86 -4.22 7.39
CA THR A 498 16.37 -4.80 6.15
C THR A 498 16.37 -3.77 5.02
N LEU A 499 16.26 -4.23 3.79
CA LEU A 499 16.02 -3.41 2.60
C LEU A 499 15.22 -4.18 1.55
N ALA A 500 14.58 -3.46 0.63
CA ALA A 500 13.90 -4.02 -0.52
C ALA A 500 14.68 -3.72 -1.80
N ASN A 501 15.15 -4.75 -2.52
CA ASN A 501 15.79 -4.60 -3.82
C ASN A 501 14.82 -4.89 -4.98
N CYS A 502 15.00 -4.19 -6.13
CA CYS A 502 14.14 -4.40 -7.31
C CYS A 502 14.72 -5.40 -8.31
N CYS A 503 16.03 -5.32 -8.51
CA CYS A 503 16.54 -5.52 -9.86
C CYS A 503 17.54 -6.67 -9.95
N ALA A 504 18.07 -7.16 -8.84
CA ALA A 504 19.02 -8.28 -8.80
C ALA A 504 18.42 -9.54 -9.44
N ASN A 505 19.18 -10.13 -10.39
CA ASN A 505 18.82 -11.35 -11.12
C ASN A 505 17.53 -11.29 -11.95
N VAL A 506 16.99 -10.11 -12.22
CA VAL A 506 15.86 -9.94 -13.14
C VAL A 506 16.40 -9.68 -14.55
N ALA A 507 16.00 -10.49 -15.51
CA ALA A 507 16.53 -10.47 -16.88
C ALA A 507 16.41 -9.09 -17.57
N THR A 508 15.35 -8.36 -17.31
CA THR A 508 15.11 -7.00 -17.83
C THR A 508 16.21 -6.03 -17.42
N TRP A 509 16.83 -6.22 -16.25
CA TRP A 509 17.84 -5.35 -15.66
C TRP A 509 19.29 -5.84 -15.83
N GLN A 510 19.51 -7.01 -16.42
CA GLN A 510 20.86 -7.61 -16.55
C GLN A 510 21.90 -6.72 -17.22
N ARG A 511 21.46 -5.77 -18.06
CA ARG A 511 22.35 -4.82 -18.78
C ARG A 511 22.62 -3.52 -18.00
N ALA A 512 22.05 -3.38 -16.82
CA ALA A 512 22.06 -2.12 -16.08
C ALA A 512 23.19 -1.99 -15.04
N ASN A 513 24.11 -2.97 -14.96
CA ASN A 513 25.12 -3.06 -13.90
C ASN A 513 24.50 -2.87 -12.51
N VAL A 514 23.47 -3.65 -12.22
CA VAL A 514 22.73 -3.62 -10.95
C VAL A 514 23.71 -3.94 -9.81
N PRO A 515 23.83 -3.05 -8.80
CA PRO A 515 24.66 -3.32 -7.64
C PRO A 515 24.06 -4.45 -6.80
N ASP A 516 24.94 -5.32 -6.26
CA ASP A 516 24.50 -6.37 -5.34
C ASP A 516 24.27 -5.80 -3.95
N THR A 517 23.00 -5.70 -3.57
CA THR A 517 22.56 -5.20 -2.26
C THR A 517 22.07 -6.32 -1.32
N SER A 518 22.10 -7.58 -1.77
CA SER A 518 21.43 -8.70 -1.11
C SER A 518 21.99 -9.08 0.28
N ALA A 519 23.27 -8.79 0.54
CA ALA A 519 23.95 -9.17 1.79
C ALA A 519 24.43 -7.95 2.60
N ILE A 520 23.80 -6.78 2.45
CA ILE A 520 24.19 -5.56 3.17
C ILE A 520 23.52 -5.50 4.54
N THR A 521 22.28 -5.88 4.61
CA THR A 521 21.42 -5.89 5.80
C THR A 521 21.34 -7.28 6.41
N GLN A 522 20.94 -7.37 7.67
CA GLN A 522 20.80 -8.64 8.38
C GLN A 522 19.68 -9.51 7.79
N THR A 523 18.62 -8.91 7.25
CA THR A 523 17.60 -9.57 6.45
C THR A 523 17.41 -8.81 5.14
N THR A 524 16.90 -9.45 4.11
CA THR A 524 16.73 -8.82 2.79
C THR A 524 15.37 -9.16 2.20
N GLY A 525 14.89 -8.27 1.33
CA GLY A 525 13.68 -8.49 0.57
C GLY A 525 13.81 -8.14 -0.90
N ALA A 526 12.95 -8.75 -1.69
CA ALA A 526 12.92 -8.63 -3.13
C ALA A 526 11.54 -8.16 -3.61
N ASN A 527 11.48 -7.00 -4.27
CA ASN A 527 10.32 -6.54 -5.02
C ASN A 527 10.27 -7.27 -6.35
N ARG A 528 9.25 -8.09 -6.59
CA ARG A 528 9.19 -8.94 -7.78
C ARG A 528 7.79 -8.93 -8.41
N TYR A 529 7.74 -8.50 -9.66
CA TYR A 529 6.50 -8.27 -10.42
C TYR A 529 6.41 -9.15 -11.67
N PHE A 530 6.71 -10.45 -11.52
CA PHE A 530 6.50 -11.43 -12.60
C PHE A 530 5.03 -11.55 -12.98
N GLY A 531 4.76 -11.51 -14.29
CA GLY A 531 3.41 -11.45 -14.83
C GLY A 531 2.79 -10.05 -14.86
N TRP A 532 3.55 -9.02 -14.42
CA TRP A 532 3.10 -7.63 -14.50
C TRP A 532 4.07 -6.75 -15.29
N TYR A 533 5.26 -6.46 -14.77
CA TYR A 533 6.26 -5.64 -15.47
C TYR A 533 7.19 -6.47 -16.36
N TYR A 534 7.34 -7.75 -16.08
CA TYR A 534 8.25 -8.64 -16.81
C TYR A 534 7.89 -10.11 -16.59
N GLY A 535 8.31 -10.97 -17.54
CA GLY A 535 8.13 -12.42 -17.49
C GLY A 535 6.66 -12.85 -17.38
N ASN A 536 6.45 -14.10 -17.01
CA ASN A 536 5.14 -14.66 -16.72
C ASN A 536 4.95 -14.79 -15.21
N ALA A 537 3.71 -14.84 -14.72
CA ALA A 537 3.44 -14.97 -13.29
C ALA A 537 4.05 -16.26 -12.69
N ASN A 538 4.13 -17.33 -13.47
CA ASN A 538 4.73 -18.62 -13.07
C ASN A 538 6.27 -18.55 -12.91
N ASP A 539 6.94 -17.54 -13.43
CA ASP A 539 8.40 -17.40 -13.35
C ASP A 539 8.88 -16.95 -11.96
N LEU A 540 7.98 -16.45 -11.12
CA LEU A 540 8.32 -15.99 -9.76
C LEU A 540 8.93 -17.12 -8.93
N GLY A 541 8.32 -18.29 -8.90
CA GLY A 541 8.79 -19.41 -8.09
C GLY A 541 10.24 -19.84 -8.40
N PRO A 542 10.56 -20.20 -9.65
CA PRO A 542 11.94 -20.51 -10.06
C PRO A 542 12.94 -19.39 -9.74
N HIS A 543 12.56 -18.13 -9.93
CA HIS A 543 13.41 -16.98 -9.60
C HIS A 543 13.74 -16.91 -8.09
N LEU A 544 12.74 -17.13 -7.21
CA LEU A 544 12.96 -17.15 -5.76
C LEU A 544 13.88 -18.31 -5.34
N ASP A 545 13.74 -19.50 -5.97
CA ASP A 545 14.63 -20.64 -5.74
C ASP A 545 16.06 -20.33 -6.14
N ASP A 546 16.27 -19.59 -7.22
CA ASP A 546 17.60 -19.20 -7.67
C ASP A 546 18.24 -18.15 -6.73
N LEU A 547 17.45 -17.19 -6.22
CA LEU A 547 17.93 -16.25 -5.19
C LEU A 547 18.33 -16.99 -3.91
N HIS A 548 17.53 -17.93 -3.44
CA HIS A 548 17.83 -18.71 -2.25
C HIS A 548 19.12 -19.56 -2.43
N LYS A 549 19.33 -20.16 -3.60
CA LYS A 549 20.57 -20.89 -3.91
C LYS A 549 21.80 -19.98 -3.95
N GLN A 550 21.64 -18.75 -4.44
CA GLN A 550 22.74 -17.78 -4.52
C GLN A 550 23.14 -17.24 -3.16
N TYR A 551 22.17 -17.06 -2.25
CA TYR A 551 22.36 -16.47 -0.91
C TYR A 551 21.79 -17.36 0.20
N PRO A 552 22.31 -18.60 0.39
CA PRO A 552 21.68 -19.57 1.28
C PRO A 552 21.73 -19.19 2.76
N GLY A 553 22.63 -18.32 3.17
CA GLY A 553 22.73 -17.79 4.54
C GLY A 553 21.98 -16.50 4.79
N GLN A 554 21.31 -15.93 3.77
CA GLN A 554 20.58 -14.68 3.88
C GLN A 554 19.08 -14.95 4.04
N PRO A 555 18.43 -14.43 5.10
CA PRO A 555 16.97 -14.47 5.20
C PRO A 555 16.36 -13.59 4.10
N TYR A 556 15.62 -14.21 3.16
CA TYR A 556 14.95 -13.53 2.07
C TYR A 556 13.45 -13.42 2.29
N ALA A 557 12.85 -12.29 1.89
CA ALA A 557 11.41 -12.09 1.80
C ALA A 557 10.99 -11.63 0.40
N VAL A 558 9.71 -11.78 0.07
CA VAL A 558 9.10 -11.10 -1.08
C VAL A 558 8.45 -9.82 -0.55
N THR A 559 9.11 -8.69 -0.80
CA THR A 559 8.75 -7.42 -0.16
C THR A 559 7.73 -6.61 -0.93
N GLU A 560 7.60 -6.90 -2.23
CA GLU A 560 6.50 -6.44 -3.06
C GLU A 560 6.22 -7.45 -4.16
N TYR A 561 4.95 -7.72 -4.39
CA TYR A 561 4.43 -8.47 -5.54
C TYR A 561 2.97 -8.10 -5.79
N GLY A 562 2.49 -8.32 -7.01
CA GLY A 562 1.10 -8.06 -7.39
C GLY A 562 0.97 -7.41 -8.76
N ALA A 563 -0.24 -7.00 -9.08
CA ALA A 563 -0.61 -6.37 -10.35
C ALA A 563 -1.63 -5.26 -10.11
N GLY A 564 -1.77 -4.34 -11.06
CA GLY A 564 -2.86 -3.37 -11.06
C GLY A 564 -4.18 -3.99 -11.53
N GLY A 565 -5.29 -3.46 -11.06
CA GLY A 565 -6.62 -3.87 -11.47
C GLY A 565 -7.63 -2.75 -11.30
N ALA A 566 -8.39 -2.48 -12.37
CA ALA A 566 -9.45 -1.49 -12.39
C ALA A 566 -10.79 -2.18 -12.12
N PRO A 567 -11.58 -1.76 -11.12
CA PRO A 567 -12.88 -2.35 -10.81
C PRO A 567 -13.92 -2.25 -11.93
N THR A 568 -13.70 -1.40 -12.92
CA THR A 568 -14.61 -1.17 -14.05
C THR A 568 -14.17 -1.86 -15.34
N PHE A 569 -12.98 -2.48 -15.37
CA PHE A 569 -12.49 -3.23 -16.52
C PHE A 569 -12.47 -4.72 -16.25
N HIS A 570 -12.98 -5.50 -17.20
CA HIS A 570 -13.19 -6.92 -17.05
C HIS A 570 -12.70 -7.70 -18.26
N THR A 571 -12.36 -8.98 -18.05
CA THR A 571 -12.00 -9.91 -19.10
C THR A 571 -12.68 -11.27 -18.88
N ASP A 572 -13.04 -11.93 -19.98
CA ASP A 572 -13.52 -13.31 -19.96
C ASP A 572 -12.37 -14.32 -19.98
N ASN A 573 -11.16 -13.89 -20.41
CA ASN A 573 -9.99 -14.72 -20.44
C ASN A 573 -8.73 -13.89 -20.11
N VAL A 574 -8.14 -14.14 -18.97
CA VAL A 574 -6.94 -13.44 -18.48
C VAL A 574 -5.72 -13.55 -19.41
N LEU A 575 -5.72 -14.54 -20.31
CA LEU A 575 -4.66 -14.74 -21.32
C LEU A 575 -5.10 -14.29 -22.72
N GLY A 576 -6.23 -13.61 -22.85
CA GLY A 576 -6.80 -13.19 -24.13
C GLY A 576 -5.98 -12.15 -24.87
N GLY A 577 -5.30 -11.27 -24.16
CA GLY A 577 -4.53 -10.18 -24.75
C GLY A 577 -3.35 -9.73 -23.92
N PRO A 578 -2.54 -8.78 -24.43
CA PRO A 578 -1.40 -8.26 -23.70
C PRO A 578 -1.83 -7.37 -22.52
N VAL A 579 -1.12 -7.50 -21.41
CA VAL A 579 -1.32 -6.67 -20.24
C VAL A 579 -0.73 -5.27 -20.44
N ALA A 580 -1.47 -4.26 -20.01
CA ALA A 580 -1.03 -2.88 -20.02
C ALA A 580 -0.57 -2.45 -18.61
N ALA A 581 0.60 -2.92 -18.18
CA ALA A 581 1.15 -2.62 -16.85
C ALA A 581 1.33 -1.11 -16.58
N THR A 582 1.39 -0.30 -17.62
CA THR A 582 1.56 1.15 -17.56
C THR A 582 0.43 1.91 -18.27
N GLY A 583 -0.69 1.26 -18.54
CA GLY A 583 -1.80 1.82 -19.33
C GLY A 583 -3.18 1.51 -18.77
N ARG A 584 -4.17 1.61 -19.65
CA ARG A 584 -5.60 1.50 -19.28
C ARG A 584 -6.14 0.08 -19.19
N ASN A 585 -5.58 -0.86 -19.95
CA ASN A 585 -6.11 -2.22 -20.00
C ASN A 585 -5.63 -3.03 -18.79
N GLN A 586 -6.29 -2.84 -17.67
CA GLN A 586 -5.98 -3.50 -16.39
C GLN A 586 -7.25 -4.16 -15.83
N PRO A 587 -7.73 -5.28 -16.41
CA PRO A 587 -8.92 -5.94 -15.91
C PRO A 587 -8.68 -6.55 -14.52
N GLU A 588 -9.68 -6.49 -13.68
CA GLU A 588 -9.62 -6.99 -12.30
C GLU A 588 -9.32 -8.50 -12.24
N GLU A 589 -9.83 -9.27 -13.19
CA GLU A 589 -9.60 -10.70 -13.28
C GLU A 589 -8.13 -11.05 -13.53
N TYR A 590 -7.40 -10.21 -14.30
CA TYR A 590 -5.97 -10.40 -14.50
C TYR A 590 -5.16 -10.09 -13.23
N MET A 591 -5.50 -9.01 -12.52
CA MET A 591 -4.93 -8.73 -11.20
C MET A 591 -5.07 -9.97 -10.30
N THR A 592 -6.28 -10.50 -10.21
CA THR A 592 -6.61 -11.67 -9.39
C THR A 592 -5.78 -12.89 -9.79
N TYR A 593 -5.64 -13.17 -11.09
CA TYR A 593 -4.82 -14.26 -11.62
C TYR A 593 -3.35 -14.14 -11.20
N VAL A 594 -2.76 -12.94 -11.31
CA VAL A 594 -1.35 -12.74 -10.90
C VAL A 594 -1.20 -13.01 -9.41
N HIS A 595 -2.13 -12.55 -8.58
CA HIS A 595 -2.11 -12.80 -7.13
C HIS A 595 -2.26 -14.29 -6.79
N GLU A 596 -3.15 -15.01 -7.47
CA GLU A 596 -3.33 -16.46 -7.31
C GLU A 596 -2.01 -17.20 -7.57
N VAL A 597 -1.37 -16.94 -8.73
CA VAL A 597 -0.13 -17.61 -9.14
C VAL A 597 1.05 -17.22 -8.25
N ASN A 598 1.19 -15.95 -7.93
CA ASN A 598 2.30 -15.48 -7.10
C ASN A 598 2.19 -15.99 -5.66
N TRP A 599 0.99 -15.99 -5.07
CA TRP A 599 0.78 -16.55 -3.73
C TRP A 599 1.05 -18.06 -3.68
N GLN A 600 0.62 -18.79 -4.71
CA GLN A 600 0.96 -20.20 -4.83
C GLN A 600 2.48 -20.43 -4.84
N ALA A 601 3.21 -19.61 -5.59
CA ALA A 601 4.67 -19.69 -5.62
C ALA A 601 5.29 -19.38 -4.26
N ILE A 602 4.81 -18.34 -3.58
CA ILE A 602 5.33 -17.88 -2.27
C ILE A 602 5.02 -18.90 -1.17
N SER A 603 3.76 -19.32 -1.05
CA SER A 603 3.29 -20.21 0.03
C SER A 603 3.95 -21.60 0.04
N GLN A 604 4.50 -22.03 -1.09
CA GLN A 604 5.25 -23.29 -1.23
C GLN A 604 6.73 -23.18 -0.84
N ARG A 605 7.21 -21.99 -0.40
CA ARG A 605 8.62 -21.70 -0.12
C ARG A 605 8.85 -21.29 1.34
N PRO A 606 8.94 -22.26 2.25
CA PRO A 606 9.07 -21.98 3.69
C PRO A 606 10.38 -21.30 4.09
N TYR A 607 11.38 -21.23 3.21
CA TYR A 607 12.61 -20.46 3.44
C TYR A 607 12.41 -18.94 3.34
N LEU A 608 11.27 -18.48 2.78
CA LEU A 608 10.90 -17.06 2.79
C LEU A 608 10.43 -16.68 4.19
N TRP A 609 11.09 -15.71 4.83
CA TRP A 609 10.71 -15.30 6.17
C TRP A 609 9.43 -14.47 6.21
N ALA A 610 9.05 -13.80 5.10
CA ALA A 610 7.83 -13.02 5.00
C ALA A 610 7.45 -12.71 3.55
N SER A 611 6.22 -12.21 3.36
CA SER A 611 5.79 -11.62 2.09
C SER A 611 4.81 -10.46 2.31
N TRP A 612 4.91 -9.42 1.45
CA TRP A 612 4.02 -8.26 1.45
C TRP A 612 3.48 -8.00 0.05
N ILE A 613 2.15 -7.90 -0.05
CA ILE A 613 1.46 -7.54 -1.28
C ILE A 613 1.64 -6.03 -1.53
N TRP A 614 1.93 -5.65 -2.76
CA TRP A 614 1.86 -4.28 -3.19
C TRP A 614 0.55 -4.01 -3.92
N ASN A 615 -0.42 -3.37 -3.29
CA ASN A 615 -0.48 -2.67 -2.03
C ASN A 615 -1.82 -2.98 -1.33
N ALA A 616 -2.02 -2.60 -0.06
CA ALA A 616 -3.32 -2.74 0.61
C ALA A 616 -4.40 -1.92 -0.09
N PHE A 617 -4.07 -0.66 -0.41
CA PHE A 617 -4.99 0.31 -1.01
C PHE A 617 -4.40 0.92 -2.28
N ASP A 618 -5.25 1.32 -3.22
CA ASP A 618 -4.83 2.25 -4.26
C ASP A 618 -4.36 3.55 -3.59
N PHE A 619 -3.39 4.24 -4.19
CA PHE A 619 -2.77 5.42 -3.59
C PHE A 619 -2.37 6.47 -4.63
N ALA A 620 -2.17 7.71 -4.18
CA ALA A 620 -1.90 8.87 -5.02
C ALA A 620 -0.48 8.87 -5.60
N THR A 621 -0.38 9.09 -6.93
CA THR A 621 0.87 9.31 -7.64
C THR A 621 0.63 10.06 -8.95
N THR A 622 1.32 11.16 -9.21
CA THR A 622 1.14 11.94 -10.45
C THR A 622 1.84 11.33 -11.66
N THR A 623 2.49 10.18 -11.52
CA THR A 623 3.19 9.51 -12.61
C THR A 623 2.34 8.50 -13.36
N ARG A 624 1.15 8.14 -12.86
CA ARG A 624 0.34 7.04 -13.38
C ARG A 624 -1.00 7.49 -13.96
N ARG A 625 -1.37 6.83 -15.04
CA ARG A 625 -2.66 6.98 -15.75
C ARG A 625 -3.13 5.59 -16.14
N GLU A 626 -3.46 4.81 -15.13
CA GLU A 626 -3.68 3.36 -15.24
C GLU A 626 -5.15 3.01 -15.04
N GLY A 627 -5.59 1.94 -15.68
CA GLY A 627 -6.94 1.44 -15.51
C GLY A 627 -8.01 2.54 -15.72
N ASP A 628 -8.93 2.60 -14.79
CA ASP A 628 -10.02 3.59 -14.73
C ASP A 628 -9.68 4.83 -13.89
N SER A 629 -8.39 5.12 -13.69
CA SER A 629 -7.95 6.19 -12.80
C SER A 629 -7.01 7.20 -13.44
N GLN A 630 -6.86 8.33 -12.79
CA GLN A 630 -5.90 9.38 -13.09
C GLN A 630 -5.15 9.74 -11.81
N ASP A 631 -3.81 9.71 -11.90
CA ASP A 631 -2.91 10.01 -10.79
C ASP A 631 -3.11 9.09 -9.55
N ILE A 632 -3.44 7.82 -9.81
CA ILE A 632 -3.57 6.74 -8.83
C ILE A 632 -2.77 5.52 -9.30
N ASN A 633 -2.08 4.88 -8.37
CA ASN A 633 -1.54 3.54 -8.53
C ASN A 633 -2.63 2.54 -8.18
N THR A 634 -3.03 1.69 -9.13
CA THR A 634 -4.19 0.79 -9.03
C THR A 634 -3.85 -0.62 -8.49
N LYS A 635 -2.66 -0.79 -7.89
CA LYS A 635 -2.25 -2.09 -7.33
C LYS A 635 -2.82 -2.38 -5.95
N GLY A 636 -3.62 -1.48 -5.37
CA GLY A 636 -4.34 -1.73 -4.13
C GLY A 636 -5.31 -2.90 -4.25
N LEU A 637 -5.38 -3.74 -3.22
CA LEU A 637 -6.44 -4.74 -3.08
C LEU A 637 -7.81 -4.10 -2.80
N VAL A 638 -7.79 -2.85 -2.37
CA VAL A 638 -8.96 -2.03 -2.07
C VAL A 638 -8.76 -0.67 -2.74
N THR A 639 -9.84 -0.08 -3.23
CA THR A 639 -9.83 1.23 -3.89
C THR A 639 -9.38 2.37 -2.95
N TYR A 640 -8.94 3.50 -3.53
CA TYR A 640 -8.40 4.66 -2.81
C TYR A 640 -9.40 5.29 -1.83
N ASP A 641 -10.69 5.21 -2.13
CA ASP A 641 -11.80 5.63 -1.28
C ASP A 641 -12.19 4.60 -0.19
N ARG A 642 -11.58 3.41 -0.19
CA ARG A 642 -11.87 2.26 0.68
C ARG A 642 -13.24 1.60 0.41
N ALA A 643 -13.94 1.98 -0.64
CA ALA A 643 -15.31 1.51 -0.89
C ALA A 643 -15.37 0.11 -1.53
N ILE A 644 -14.40 -0.23 -2.37
CA ILE A 644 -14.39 -1.48 -3.14
C ILE A 644 -13.20 -2.35 -2.72
N LYS A 645 -13.50 -3.51 -2.15
CA LYS A 645 -12.57 -4.63 -2.02
C LYS A 645 -12.57 -5.39 -3.35
N LYS A 646 -11.41 -5.44 -4.03
CA LYS A 646 -11.26 -6.15 -5.31
C LYS A 646 -11.24 -7.66 -5.08
N ASP A 647 -11.47 -8.48 -6.10
CA ASP A 647 -11.56 -9.94 -5.95
C ASP A 647 -10.29 -10.55 -5.32
N ALA A 648 -9.12 -10.00 -5.63
CA ALA A 648 -7.86 -10.43 -5.03
C ALA A 648 -7.82 -10.27 -3.49
N TYR A 649 -8.52 -9.29 -2.89
CA TYR A 649 -8.66 -9.18 -1.44
C TYR A 649 -9.30 -10.44 -0.84
N PHE A 650 -10.37 -10.92 -1.44
CA PHE A 650 -11.10 -12.09 -0.96
C PHE A 650 -10.35 -13.41 -1.21
N PHE A 651 -9.50 -13.45 -2.25
CA PHE A 651 -8.56 -14.56 -2.44
C PHE A 651 -7.63 -14.71 -1.24
N TYR A 652 -7.03 -13.60 -0.76
CA TYR A 652 -6.18 -13.64 0.42
C TYR A 652 -6.97 -13.92 1.69
N GLN A 653 -8.15 -13.34 1.83
CA GLN A 653 -9.02 -13.66 2.97
C GLN A 653 -9.34 -15.16 3.07
N ALA A 654 -9.61 -15.81 1.95
CA ALA A 654 -9.83 -17.25 1.92
C ALA A 654 -8.60 -18.07 2.31
N ASN A 655 -7.40 -17.58 1.98
CA ASN A 655 -6.12 -18.26 2.26
C ASN A 655 -5.56 -17.97 3.65
N TRP A 656 -5.85 -16.80 4.23
CA TRP A 656 -5.19 -16.28 5.42
C TRP A 656 -6.06 -16.29 6.69
N THR A 657 -7.36 -16.57 6.57
CA THR A 657 -8.26 -16.62 7.72
C THR A 657 -8.90 -17.99 7.92
N ASP A 658 -9.24 -18.30 9.18
CA ASP A 658 -10.04 -19.49 9.53
C ASP A 658 -11.53 -19.17 9.65
N THR A 659 -11.92 -17.90 9.63
CA THR A 659 -13.33 -17.50 9.62
C THR A 659 -13.98 -17.95 8.31
N PRO A 660 -15.06 -18.75 8.35
CA PRO A 660 -15.71 -19.21 7.14
C PRO A 660 -16.09 -18.07 6.21
N MET A 661 -15.65 -18.18 4.95
CA MET A 661 -15.96 -17.18 3.93
C MET A 661 -16.21 -17.86 2.57
N VAL A 662 -16.99 -17.20 1.76
CA VAL A 662 -17.27 -17.55 0.36
C VAL A 662 -17.37 -16.23 -0.43
N HIS A 663 -16.79 -16.18 -1.61
CA HIS A 663 -16.83 -15.03 -2.50
C HIS A 663 -16.86 -15.46 -3.96
N ILE A 664 -17.89 -15.03 -4.69
CA ILE A 664 -18.01 -15.26 -6.14
C ILE A 664 -17.25 -14.13 -6.83
N THR A 665 -16.25 -14.48 -7.66
CA THR A 665 -15.43 -13.52 -8.40
C THR A 665 -16.16 -12.91 -9.59
N SER A 666 -15.53 -11.93 -10.26
CA SER A 666 -16.08 -11.20 -11.41
C SER A 666 -17.48 -10.60 -11.13
N ARG A 667 -17.73 -10.25 -9.88
CA ARG A 667 -19.04 -9.75 -9.42
C ARG A 667 -19.42 -8.42 -10.00
N ARG A 668 -18.42 -7.61 -10.41
CA ARG A 668 -18.61 -6.31 -11.06
C ARG A 668 -18.82 -6.42 -12.56
N TYR A 669 -18.39 -7.51 -13.18
CA TYR A 669 -18.65 -7.85 -14.56
C TYR A 669 -20.10 -8.39 -14.72
N LYS A 670 -21.08 -7.49 -14.53
CA LYS A 670 -22.51 -7.87 -14.52
C LYS A 670 -23.03 -8.22 -15.90
N ASP A 671 -22.74 -7.39 -16.90
CA ASP A 671 -23.16 -7.58 -18.29
C ASP A 671 -22.19 -8.53 -18.99
N ARG A 672 -22.54 -9.84 -19.03
CA ARG A 672 -21.69 -10.88 -19.58
C ARG A 672 -21.67 -10.84 -21.10
N ALA A 673 -20.45 -10.88 -21.68
CA ALA A 673 -20.28 -10.88 -23.12
C ALA A 673 -20.63 -12.21 -23.78
N TYR A 674 -20.53 -13.32 -23.03
CA TYR A 674 -20.70 -14.65 -23.56
C TYR A 674 -21.73 -15.45 -22.76
N GLN A 675 -22.50 -16.27 -23.48
CA GLN A 675 -23.48 -17.18 -22.85
C GLN A 675 -22.82 -18.34 -22.07
N VAL A 676 -21.55 -18.63 -22.32
CA VAL A 676 -20.79 -19.65 -21.60
C VAL A 676 -19.68 -18.96 -20.82
N ALA A 677 -19.65 -19.19 -19.52
CA ALA A 677 -18.69 -18.58 -18.62
C ALA A 677 -18.21 -19.57 -17.56
N ASP A 678 -16.99 -19.42 -17.13
CA ASP A 678 -16.49 -20.10 -15.95
C ASP A 678 -16.93 -19.32 -14.70
N ILE A 679 -17.33 -20.06 -13.66
CA ILE A 679 -17.70 -19.48 -12.36
C ILE A 679 -16.62 -19.87 -11.36
N LYS A 680 -15.89 -18.86 -10.89
CA LYS A 680 -14.82 -18.99 -9.90
C LYS A 680 -15.30 -18.47 -8.54
N VAL A 681 -15.03 -19.24 -7.48
CA VAL A 681 -15.40 -18.94 -6.11
C VAL A 681 -14.21 -19.11 -5.19
N PHE A 682 -13.92 -18.12 -4.37
CA PHE A 682 -12.94 -18.22 -3.27
C PHE A 682 -13.65 -18.65 -1.99
N SER A 683 -13.10 -19.66 -1.32
CA SER A 683 -13.67 -20.15 -0.06
C SER A 683 -12.67 -20.94 0.77
N ASN A 684 -12.74 -20.79 2.10
CA ASN A 684 -12.06 -21.64 3.07
C ASN A 684 -13.00 -22.70 3.69
N ALA A 685 -14.27 -22.76 3.27
CA ALA A 685 -15.21 -23.78 3.71
C ALA A 685 -14.79 -25.18 3.22
N PRO A 686 -15.02 -26.25 4.01
CA PRO A 686 -14.71 -27.63 3.60
C PRO A 686 -15.41 -28.08 2.31
N LEU A 687 -16.64 -27.64 2.08
CA LEU A 687 -17.43 -27.90 0.89
C LEU A 687 -17.99 -26.60 0.34
N VAL A 688 -18.08 -26.49 -0.98
CA VAL A 688 -18.72 -25.34 -1.65
C VAL A 688 -19.73 -25.87 -2.67
N GLU A 689 -20.98 -25.45 -2.55
CA GLU A 689 -22.03 -25.73 -3.51
C GLU A 689 -22.32 -24.50 -4.35
N LEU A 690 -22.40 -24.67 -5.66
CA LEU A 690 -22.79 -23.62 -6.59
C LEU A 690 -24.22 -23.85 -7.08
N ASN A 691 -25.02 -22.79 -7.04
CA ASN A 691 -26.39 -22.77 -7.59
C ASN A 691 -26.50 -21.67 -8.66
N LEU A 692 -27.07 -22.03 -9.82
CA LEU A 692 -27.43 -21.11 -10.89
C LEU A 692 -28.94 -21.10 -11.07
N ASN A 693 -29.56 -19.94 -10.94
CA ASN A 693 -31.01 -19.75 -11.07
C ASN A 693 -31.81 -20.72 -10.16
N GLY A 694 -31.31 -20.93 -8.93
CA GLY A 694 -31.92 -21.83 -7.94
C GLY A 694 -31.72 -23.32 -8.19
N LYS A 695 -30.91 -23.70 -9.17
CA LYS A 695 -30.56 -25.12 -9.44
C LYS A 695 -29.11 -25.38 -9.12
N SER A 696 -28.82 -26.46 -8.40
CA SER A 696 -27.46 -26.90 -8.10
C SER A 696 -26.68 -27.22 -9.39
N VAL A 697 -25.53 -26.64 -9.52
CA VAL A 697 -24.54 -26.90 -10.58
C VAL A 697 -23.53 -27.95 -10.11
N GLY A 698 -23.47 -28.21 -8.81
CA GLY A 698 -22.64 -29.23 -8.18
C GLY A 698 -21.80 -28.67 -7.02
N GLN A 699 -21.19 -29.61 -6.30
CA GLN A 699 -20.34 -29.33 -5.14
C GLN A 699 -18.86 -29.52 -5.46
N ARG A 700 -17.98 -28.81 -4.73
CA ARG A 700 -16.53 -28.99 -4.72
C ARG A 700 -16.05 -29.13 -3.28
N SER A 701 -15.21 -30.14 -3.02
CA SER A 701 -14.61 -30.40 -1.69
C SER A 701 -13.13 -30.09 -1.64
N GLU A 702 -12.48 -30.06 -2.79
CA GLU A 702 -11.05 -29.81 -2.91
C GLU A 702 -10.83 -28.65 -3.88
N CYS A 703 -10.74 -27.45 -3.31
CA CYS A 703 -10.48 -26.25 -4.07
C CYS A 703 -9.01 -25.86 -3.92
N THR A 704 -8.23 -26.04 -5.00
CA THR A 704 -6.79 -25.74 -5.00
C THR A 704 -6.56 -24.29 -4.59
N HIS A 705 -5.73 -24.08 -3.58
CA HIS A 705 -5.46 -22.75 -3.02
C HIS A 705 -6.73 -21.93 -2.74
N ARG A 706 -7.77 -22.62 -2.16
CA ARG A 706 -9.06 -22.00 -1.83
C ARG A 706 -9.84 -21.46 -3.03
N THR A 707 -9.53 -21.93 -4.24
CA THR A 707 -10.17 -21.53 -5.50
C THR A 707 -10.95 -22.69 -6.09
N CYS A 708 -12.28 -22.56 -6.09
CA CYS A 708 -13.20 -23.52 -6.71
C CYS A 708 -13.64 -23.00 -8.08
N ILE A 709 -13.61 -23.82 -9.12
CA ILE A 709 -14.00 -23.44 -10.48
C ILE A 709 -15.05 -24.41 -11.01
N TRP A 710 -16.12 -23.88 -11.58
CA TRP A 710 -17.09 -24.57 -12.42
C TRP A 710 -16.94 -24.06 -13.84
N GLU A 711 -16.43 -24.92 -14.71
CA GLU A 711 -16.10 -24.56 -16.09
C GLU A 711 -17.31 -24.67 -17.02
N SER A 712 -17.34 -23.83 -18.04
CA SER A 712 -18.29 -23.88 -19.17
C SER A 712 -19.76 -23.87 -18.75
N ILE A 713 -20.10 -23.05 -17.77
CA ILE A 713 -21.48 -22.89 -17.29
C ILE A 713 -22.28 -22.05 -18.28
N ARG A 714 -23.41 -22.61 -18.76
CA ARG A 714 -24.28 -21.91 -19.70
C ARG A 714 -25.27 -21.00 -18.94
N LEU A 715 -25.24 -19.72 -19.22
CA LEU A 715 -26.14 -18.70 -18.71
C LEU A 715 -27.46 -18.70 -19.51
N ALA A 716 -28.55 -18.41 -18.85
CA ALA A 716 -29.83 -18.13 -19.49
C ALA A 716 -29.87 -16.70 -20.03
N GLU A 717 -30.72 -16.45 -21.02
CA GLU A 717 -31.01 -15.08 -21.46
C GLU A 717 -31.63 -14.27 -20.31
N GLY A 718 -31.23 -13.03 -20.14
CA GLY A 718 -31.68 -12.15 -19.06
C GLY A 718 -30.85 -12.34 -17.77
N GLU A 719 -31.51 -12.22 -16.63
CA GLU A 719 -30.89 -12.29 -15.31
C GLU A 719 -30.50 -13.73 -14.93
N ASN A 720 -29.29 -13.88 -14.41
CA ASN A 720 -28.76 -15.12 -13.87
C ASN A 720 -28.34 -14.92 -12.42
N SER A 721 -29.06 -15.51 -11.50
CA SER A 721 -28.72 -15.54 -10.08
C SER A 721 -27.68 -16.63 -9.83
N VAL A 722 -26.47 -16.23 -9.43
CA VAL A 722 -25.39 -17.15 -9.06
C VAL A 722 -25.25 -17.10 -7.54
N THR A 723 -25.39 -18.25 -6.87
CA THR A 723 -25.24 -18.36 -5.41
C THR A 723 -24.23 -19.45 -5.08
N ALA A 724 -23.24 -19.11 -4.26
CA ALA A 724 -22.28 -20.05 -3.72
C ALA A 724 -22.52 -20.21 -2.21
N VAL A 725 -22.57 -21.45 -1.74
CA VAL A 725 -22.80 -21.80 -0.34
C VAL A 725 -21.61 -22.57 0.20
N GLY A 726 -20.96 -22.03 1.21
CA GLY A 726 -19.92 -22.71 1.97
C GLY A 726 -20.56 -23.59 3.05
N LEU A 727 -20.21 -24.86 3.05
CA LEU A 727 -20.77 -25.88 3.93
C LEU A 727 -19.68 -26.48 4.83
N ASP A 728 -20.07 -26.94 6.03
CA ASP A 728 -19.20 -27.78 6.84
C ASP A 728 -19.10 -29.21 6.27
N ILE A 729 -18.33 -30.06 6.94
CA ILE A 729 -18.11 -31.44 6.51
C ILE A 729 -19.39 -32.29 6.54
N ASP A 730 -20.37 -31.91 7.36
CA ASP A 730 -21.66 -32.58 7.50
C ASP A 730 -22.72 -32.02 6.54
N GLY A 731 -22.35 -31.03 5.69
CA GLY A 731 -23.22 -30.38 4.70
C GLY A 731 -24.12 -29.29 5.26
N LYS A 732 -23.84 -28.78 6.46
CA LYS A 732 -24.55 -27.63 7.04
C LYS A 732 -23.96 -26.31 6.52
N GLU A 733 -24.84 -25.39 6.15
CA GLU A 733 -24.44 -24.05 5.71
C GLU A 733 -23.68 -23.29 6.81
N LEU A 734 -22.50 -22.74 6.45
CA LEU A 734 -21.68 -21.86 7.24
C LEU A 734 -21.81 -20.42 6.78
N VAL A 735 -21.84 -20.19 5.47
CA VAL A 735 -21.80 -18.87 4.85
C VAL A 735 -22.28 -18.98 3.40
N SER A 736 -22.87 -17.92 2.86
CA SER A 736 -23.26 -17.87 1.44
C SER A 736 -22.97 -16.49 0.84
N ASP A 737 -22.79 -16.48 -0.49
CA ASP A 737 -22.65 -15.29 -1.33
C ASP A 737 -23.50 -15.40 -2.57
N SER A 738 -24.06 -14.29 -3.04
CA SER A 738 -24.92 -14.26 -4.22
C SER A 738 -24.64 -13.02 -5.06
N ILE A 739 -24.65 -13.22 -6.38
CA ILE A 739 -24.54 -12.14 -7.37
C ILE A 739 -25.56 -12.32 -8.47
N ILE A 740 -25.78 -11.27 -9.25
CA ILE A 740 -26.63 -11.32 -10.46
C ILE A 740 -25.76 -10.95 -11.66
N TRP A 741 -25.74 -11.82 -12.66
CA TRP A 741 -25.19 -11.57 -13.99
C TRP A 741 -26.30 -11.38 -15.01
N GLN A 742 -26.06 -10.57 -16.01
CA GLN A 742 -26.99 -10.29 -17.10
C GLN A 742 -26.43 -10.80 -18.42
N LEU A 743 -27.19 -11.62 -19.14
CA LEU A 743 -26.90 -11.95 -20.53
C LEU A 743 -27.92 -11.28 -21.43
N ASN A 744 -27.49 -10.31 -22.22
CA ASN A 744 -28.39 -9.60 -23.14
C ASN A 744 -28.87 -10.52 -24.28
N THR A 745 -30.05 -10.27 -24.79
CA THR A 745 -30.67 -11.03 -25.91
C THR A 745 -29.75 -11.14 -27.12
N SER A 746 -29.02 -10.06 -27.44
CA SER A 746 -28.07 -10.03 -28.56
C SER A 746 -26.87 -10.97 -28.40
N GLN A 747 -26.57 -11.38 -27.15
CA GLN A 747 -25.48 -12.32 -26.82
C GLN A 747 -25.95 -13.77 -26.71
N HIS A 748 -27.26 -14.00 -26.73
CA HIS A 748 -27.82 -15.35 -26.66
C HIS A 748 -27.65 -16.07 -28.00
N ASN A 749 -26.99 -17.23 -27.98
CA ASN A 749 -26.64 -18.01 -29.18
C ASN A 749 -25.84 -17.19 -30.23
N ALA A 750 -25.10 -16.18 -29.77
CA ALA A 750 -24.27 -15.32 -30.59
C ALA A 750 -22.90 -15.13 -29.91
N TYR A 751 -21.89 -14.84 -30.72
CA TYR A 751 -20.56 -14.50 -30.22
C TYR A 751 -20.04 -13.24 -30.93
N PHE A 752 -19.61 -12.28 -30.14
CA PHE A 752 -18.92 -11.08 -30.60
C PHE A 752 -17.57 -11.05 -29.86
N ILE A 753 -16.50 -11.41 -30.56
CA ILE A 753 -15.16 -11.58 -29.97
C ILE A 753 -14.23 -10.52 -30.51
N ASP A 754 -13.63 -9.71 -29.63
CA ASP A 754 -12.53 -8.81 -29.95
C ASP A 754 -11.21 -9.60 -29.83
N ALA A 755 -10.69 -10.04 -30.97
CA ALA A 755 -9.57 -10.97 -31.01
C ALA A 755 -8.26 -10.28 -30.60
N GLY A 756 -7.51 -10.91 -29.71
CA GLY A 756 -6.28 -10.35 -29.15
C GLY A 756 -6.52 -9.25 -28.11
N ALA A 757 -7.75 -8.96 -27.74
CA ALA A 757 -8.09 -7.94 -26.75
C ALA A 757 -8.17 -8.49 -25.33
N GLN A 758 -7.59 -7.76 -24.39
CA GLN A 758 -7.67 -8.05 -22.95
C GLN A 758 -9.01 -7.62 -22.34
N ILE A 759 -9.63 -6.59 -22.86
CA ILE A 759 -10.91 -6.06 -22.40
C ILE A 759 -11.90 -5.97 -23.55
N ALA A 760 -13.18 -5.95 -23.22
CA ALA A 760 -14.27 -5.82 -24.19
C ALA A 760 -14.26 -4.45 -24.90
N ALA A 761 -14.71 -4.43 -26.16
CA ALA A 761 -14.98 -3.26 -26.96
C ALA A 761 -16.48 -3.09 -27.26
N THR A 762 -16.97 -1.87 -27.23
CA THR A 762 -18.33 -1.54 -27.66
C THR A 762 -18.27 -0.79 -28.97
N THR A 763 -18.93 -1.33 -30.00
CA THR A 763 -19.15 -0.63 -31.27
C THR A 763 -20.49 0.12 -31.26
N GLN A 764 -20.82 0.79 -32.34
CA GLN A 764 -22.11 1.46 -32.46
C GLN A 764 -23.34 0.54 -32.34
N ASN A 765 -23.17 -0.75 -32.63
CA ASN A 765 -24.28 -1.70 -32.67
C ASN A 765 -24.13 -2.93 -31.78
N ASN A 766 -22.91 -3.28 -31.35
CA ASN A 766 -22.64 -4.53 -30.65
C ASN A 766 -21.61 -4.37 -29.53
N TYR A 767 -21.70 -5.23 -28.55
CA TYR A 767 -20.74 -5.38 -27.47
C TYR A 767 -19.86 -6.60 -27.76
N PHE A 768 -18.60 -6.37 -28.09
CA PHE A 768 -17.59 -7.40 -28.31
C PHE A 768 -16.90 -7.71 -27.01
N GLY A 769 -16.95 -8.98 -26.59
CA GLY A 769 -16.23 -9.47 -25.41
C GLY A 769 -14.71 -9.54 -25.66
N SER A 770 -13.94 -9.65 -24.59
CA SER A 770 -12.49 -9.89 -24.68
C SER A 770 -12.20 -11.21 -25.40
N ASP A 771 -10.95 -11.39 -25.88
CA ASP A 771 -10.58 -12.59 -26.65
C ASP A 771 -10.68 -13.84 -25.81
N ASN A 772 -11.56 -14.75 -26.24
CA ASN A 772 -11.85 -16.01 -25.56
C ASN A 772 -12.17 -17.13 -26.57
N PHE A 773 -12.18 -18.39 -26.12
CA PHE A 773 -12.48 -19.58 -26.93
C PHE A 773 -11.46 -19.91 -28.02
N PHE A 774 -10.32 -19.27 -28.02
CA PHE A 774 -9.25 -19.50 -29.00
C PHE A 774 -8.40 -20.73 -28.65
N THR A 775 -7.75 -21.27 -29.67
CA THR A 775 -6.68 -22.26 -29.56
C THR A 775 -5.49 -21.78 -30.37
N GLY A 776 -4.32 -21.67 -29.76
CA GLY A 776 -3.09 -21.22 -30.44
C GLY A 776 -3.04 -19.73 -30.73
N GLY A 777 -2.08 -19.36 -31.57
CA GLY A 777 -1.80 -18.00 -31.99
C GLY A 777 -1.26 -17.09 -30.87
N GLN A 778 -1.02 -15.84 -31.23
CA GLN A 778 -0.54 -14.79 -30.33
C GLN A 778 -1.39 -13.55 -30.47
N ALA A 779 -1.75 -12.95 -29.34
CA ALA A 779 -2.37 -11.63 -29.34
C ALA A 779 -1.36 -10.54 -29.68
N ALA A 780 -1.78 -9.54 -30.45
CA ALA A 780 -0.98 -8.41 -30.89
C ALA A 780 -1.84 -7.13 -30.97
N SER A 781 -1.18 -5.99 -31.14
CA SER A 781 -1.84 -4.71 -31.32
C SER A 781 -1.09 -3.87 -32.36
N TYR A 782 -1.83 -3.13 -33.18
CA TYR A 782 -1.29 -2.10 -34.06
C TYR A 782 -0.94 -0.82 -33.29
N ASP A 783 -1.60 -0.57 -32.16
CA ASP A 783 -1.24 0.50 -31.24
C ASP A 783 0.10 0.24 -30.57
N LYS A 784 0.91 1.28 -30.46
CA LYS A 784 2.21 1.20 -29.80
C LYS A 784 2.10 1.65 -28.36
N PRO A 785 2.73 0.96 -27.41
CA PRO A 785 2.76 1.43 -26.03
C PRO A 785 3.30 2.85 -25.94
N GLY A 786 2.61 3.73 -25.23
CA GLY A 786 3.01 5.12 -25.02
C GLY A 786 4.17 5.29 -24.01
N GLY A 787 4.58 4.22 -23.37
CA GLY A 787 5.53 4.23 -22.26
C GLY A 787 4.85 4.53 -20.92
N TRP A 788 5.66 4.58 -19.88
CA TRP A 788 5.21 4.73 -18.49
C TRP A 788 4.32 5.99 -18.31
N GLY A 789 3.09 5.79 -17.87
CA GLY A 789 2.14 6.87 -17.60
C GLY A 789 1.66 7.66 -18.81
N ARG A 790 1.96 7.23 -20.03
CA ARG A 790 1.52 7.89 -21.29
C ARG A 790 0.48 7.04 -22.00
N PRO A 791 -0.51 7.66 -22.64
CA PRO A 791 -1.45 6.93 -23.48
C PRO A 791 -0.71 6.23 -24.63
N PRO A 792 -1.28 5.13 -25.17
CA PRO A 792 -0.73 4.49 -26.36
C PRO A 792 -0.73 5.43 -27.57
N VAL A 793 0.20 5.22 -28.46
CA VAL A 793 0.20 5.87 -29.78
C VAL A 793 -0.72 5.06 -30.67
N LEU A 794 -1.87 5.65 -30.97
CA LEU A 794 -2.92 5.01 -31.75
C LEU A 794 -2.48 4.83 -33.23
N ALA A 795 -2.71 3.63 -33.76
CA ALA A 795 -2.51 3.36 -35.17
C ALA A 795 -3.63 4.03 -36.01
N ASP A 796 -3.28 4.52 -37.18
CA ASP A 796 -4.24 5.03 -38.16
C ASP A 796 -4.75 3.84 -38.99
N ILE A 797 -6.03 3.46 -38.78
CA ILE A 797 -6.68 2.34 -39.46
C ILE A 797 -7.80 2.89 -40.36
N HIS A 798 -7.63 2.74 -41.66
CA HIS A 798 -8.56 3.22 -42.65
C HIS A 798 -9.74 2.24 -42.87
N GLY A 799 -10.86 2.75 -43.36
CA GLY A 799 -12.00 1.93 -43.76
C GLY A 799 -12.93 1.49 -42.64
N THR A 800 -12.79 2.05 -41.44
CA THR A 800 -13.67 1.78 -40.31
C THR A 800 -13.97 3.02 -39.50
N GLU A 801 -15.17 3.07 -38.88
CA GLU A 801 -15.52 3.99 -37.79
C GLU A 801 -15.31 3.37 -36.41
N ASP A 802 -15.23 2.04 -36.32
CA ASP A 802 -14.98 1.26 -35.09
C ASP A 802 -13.48 0.91 -34.95
N ARG A 803 -12.64 1.94 -35.01
CA ARG A 803 -11.18 1.79 -35.00
C ARG A 803 -10.67 0.87 -33.89
N ASP A 804 -11.22 0.97 -32.67
CA ASP A 804 -10.74 0.23 -31.50
C ASP A 804 -10.94 -1.28 -31.63
N LEU A 805 -12.00 -1.73 -32.34
CA LEU A 805 -12.22 -3.13 -32.65
C LEU A 805 -11.15 -3.71 -33.60
N PHE A 806 -10.49 -2.87 -34.40
CA PHE A 806 -9.43 -3.31 -35.32
C PHE A 806 -8.02 -3.05 -34.77
N ALA A 807 -7.91 -2.44 -33.59
CA ALA A 807 -6.62 -2.09 -33.00
C ALA A 807 -5.86 -3.30 -32.47
N THR A 808 -6.58 -4.31 -32.00
CA THR A 808 -6.03 -5.60 -31.53
C THR A 808 -6.30 -6.71 -32.54
N TYR A 809 -5.52 -7.77 -32.46
CA TYR A 809 -5.70 -8.93 -33.32
C TYR A 809 -4.99 -10.17 -32.78
N ARG A 810 -5.48 -11.35 -33.16
CA ARG A 810 -4.78 -12.64 -32.96
C ARG A 810 -4.11 -13.07 -34.25
N LYS A 811 -2.86 -13.52 -34.21
CA LYS A 811 -2.07 -13.92 -35.37
C LYS A 811 -1.39 -15.26 -35.20
N GLY A 812 -0.94 -15.83 -36.32
CA GLY A 812 -0.20 -17.12 -36.39
C GLY A 812 -1.14 -18.28 -36.68
N GLU A 813 -0.81 -19.47 -36.15
CA GLU A 813 -1.68 -20.67 -36.27
C GLU A 813 -2.66 -20.67 -35.11
N PHE A 814 -3.95 -20.44 -35.37
CA PHE A 814 -5.00 -20.40 -34.35
C PHE A 814 -6.38 -20.74 -34.92
N GLY A 815 -7.28 -21.01 -33.99
CA GLY A 815 -8.70 -21.23 -34.29
C GLY A 815 -9.57 -20.91 -33.08
N TYR A 816 -10.89 -21.02 -33.24
CA TYR A 816 -11.88 -20.82 -32.19
C TYR A 816 -12.79 -22.01 -32.04
N ARG A 817 -13.23 -22.32 -30.81
CA ARG A 817 -14.13 -23.41 -30.49
C ARG A 817 -15.32 -22.91 -29.68
N LEU A 818 -16.47 -22.75 -30.34
CA LEU A 818 -17.60 -21.96 -29.87
C LEU A 818 -18.84 -22.87 -29.65
N PRO A 819 -19.26 -23.08 -28.40
CA PRO A 819 -20.50 -23.81 -28.09
C PRO A 819 -21.72 -23.02 -28.59
N LEU A 820 -22.45 -23.58 -29.56
CA LEU A 820 -23.64 -23.01 -30.19
C LEU A 820 -24.71 -24.06 -30.37
N ASP A 821 -25.96 -23.65 -30.34
CA ASP A 821 -27.05 -24.56 -30.69
C ASP A 821 -26.99 -24.93 -32.19
N ASN A 822 -27.54 -26.10 -32.53
CA ASN A 822 -27.59 -26.51 -33.92
C ASN A 822 -28.46 -25.55 -34.74
N GLY A 823 -27.94 -25.10 -35.86
CA GLY A 823 -28.61 -24.09 -36.69
C GLY A 823 -27.71 -23.48 -37.76
N SER A 824 -28.23 -22.50 -38.44
CA SER A 824 -27.51 -21.72 -39.45
C SER A 824 -27.06 -20.39 -38.84
N TYR A 825 -25.81 -20.04 -39.08
CA TYR A 825 -25.20 -18.80 -38.52
C TYR A 825 -24.51 -18.01 -39.60
N ARG A 826 -24.63 -16.67 -39.50
CA ARG A 826 -23.77 -15.72 -40.17
C ARG A 826 -22.48 -15.58 -39.38
N VAL A 827 -21.34 -15.78 -40.02
CA VAL A 827 -20.00 -15.57 -39.46
C VAL A 827 -19.34 -14.41 -40.21
N ALA A 828 -19.01 -13.34 -39.47
CA ALA A 828 -18.26 -12.20 -39.97
C ALA A 828 -16.86 -12.20 -39.40
N ILE A 829 -15.85 -12.14 -40.26
CA ILE A 829 -14.43 -12.07 -39.90
C ILE A 829 -13.93 -10.66 -40.17
N TYR A 830 -13.40 -10.03 -39.14
CA TYR A 830 -12.81 -8.69 -39.16
C TYR A 830 -11.28 -8.84 -39.14
N TYR A 831 -10.61 -8.16 -40.05
CA TYR A 831 -9.15 -8.23 -40.18
C TYR A 831 -8.59 -6.95 -40.80
N VAL A 832 -7.28 -6.76 -40.67
CA VAL A 832 -6.57 -5.60 -41.20
C VAL A 832 -5.53 -6.07 -42.20
N VAL A 833 -5.52 -5.44 -43.37
CA VAL A 833 -4.46 -5.58 -44.36
C VAL A 833 -3.47 -4.42 -44.17
N ASN A 834 -2.19 -4.75 -43.96
CA ASN A 834 -1.11 -3.78 -43.84
C ASN A 834 -0.30 -3.73 -45.15
N ASN A 835 -0.57 -2.77 -45.99
CA ASN A 835 0.10 -2.64 -47.29
C ASN A 835 1.58 -2.19 -47.18
N ASN A 836 2.06 -1.84 -45.99
CA ASN A 836 3.45 -1.49 -45.77
C ASN A 836 4.30 -2.69 -45.34
N GLU A 837 3.69 -3.87 -45.18
CA GLU A 837 4.36 -5.12 -44.77
C GLU A 837 4.25 -6.20 -45.86
N ALA A 838 4.86 -7.38 -45.58
CA ALA A 838 4.73 -8.53 -46.46
C ALA A 838 3.26 -8.99 -46.57
N PRO A 839 2.79 -9.34 -47.80
CA PRO A 839 1.41 -9.76 -47.98
C PRO A 839 1.00 -10.92 -47.05
N VAL A 840 -0.19 -10.85 -46.49
CA VAL A 840 -0.82 -11.91 -45.72
C VAL A 840 -2.02 -12.41 -46.52
N ASP A 841 -2.11 -13.71 -46.71
CA ASP A 841 -3.22 -14.37 -47.39
C ASP A 841 -3.58 -15.65 -46.62
N PHE A 842 -4.86 -15.83 -46.28
CA PHE A 842 -5.32 -16.95 -45.51
C PHE A 842 -6.76 -17.38 -45.85
N ASN A 843 -7.06 -18.62 -45.57
CA ASN A 843 -8.40 -19.19 -45.69
C ASN A 843 -9.05 -19.31 -44.29
N VAL A 844 -10.38 -19.25 -44.26
CA VAL A 844 -11.20 -19.59 -43.10
C VAL A 844 -11.91 -20.91 -43.34
N VAL A 845 -11.63 -21.86 -42.50
CA VAL A 845 -12.27 -23.20 -42.49
C VAL A 845 -13.20 -23.26 -41.29
N ALA A 846 -14.46 -23.57 -41.49
CA ALA A 846 -15.43 -23.76 -40.42
C ALA A 846 -16.05 -25.15 -40.49
N ASN A 847 -15.98 -25.92 -39.40
CA ASN A 847 -16.46 -27.31 -39.30
C ASN A 847 -15.95 -28.18 -40.47
N ASP A 848 -14.64 -28.12 -40.75
CA ASP A 848 -13.91 -28.79 -41.82
C ASP A 848 -14.31 -28.37 -43.27
N GLU A 849 -15.11 -27.32 -43.43
CA GLU A 849 -15.50 -26.79 -44.74
C GLU A 849 -14.81 -25.41 -44.98
N LEU A 850 -14.27 -25.25 -46.20
CA LEU A 850 -13.71 -23.94 -46.59
C LEU A 850 -14.89 -22.97 -46.80
N VAL A 851 -14.98 -21.90 -45.94
CA VAL A 851 -16.10 -20.96 -45.96
C VAL A 851 -15.70 -19.61 -46.52
N LEU A 852 -14.44 -19.18 -46.36
CA LEU A 852 -13.88 -17.97 -46.98
C LEU A 852 -12.48 -18.28 -47.47
N ALA A 853 -12.15 -17.82 -48.70
CA ALA A 853 -10.87 -18.08 -49.33
C ALA A 853 -10.14 -16.76 -49.65
N ASN A 854 -8.80 -16.78 -49.56
CA ASN A 854 -7.88 -15.75 -50.01
C ASN A 854 -8.13 -14.39 -49.31
N LEU A 855 -8.37 -14.38 -48.03
CA LEU A 855 -8.51 -13.14 -47.28
C LEU A 855 -7.14 -12.43 -47.18
N GLY A 856 -7.09 -11.16 -47.55
CA GLY A 856 -5.87 -10.36 -47.55
C GLY A 856 -5.30 -10.10 -48.94
N ALA A 857 -5.21 -11.14 -49.84
CA ALA A 857 -4.55 -11.02 -51.13
C ALA A 857 -5.29 -10.06 -52.12
N ASP A 858 -6.62 -10.12 -52.11
CA ASP A 858 -7.47 -9.35 -53.02
C ASP A 858 -7.99 -8.02 -52.41
N ASP A 859 -7.61 -7.72 -51.16
CA ASP A 859 -8.21 -6.62 -50.39
C ASP A 859 -7.31 -5.36 -50.28
N ALA A 860 -6.17 -5.35 -50.94
CA ALA A 860 -5.24 -4.22 -50.89
C ALA A 860 -5.86 -2.97 -51.55
N ALA A 861 -6.12 -1.93 -50.77
CA ALA A 861 -6.79 -0.72 -51.30
C ALA A 861 -5.93 0.56 -51.20
N ASN A 862 -5.37 0.87 -50.01
CA ASN A 862 -4.63 2.10 -49.75
C ASN A 862 -3.32 1.79 -49.02
N ASP A 863 -2.40 2.75 -49.01
CA ASP A 863 -1.21 2.62 -48.15
C ASP A 863 -1.62 2.53 -46.68
N GLY A 864 -0.85 1.76 -45.89
CA GLY A 864 -1.06 1.63 -44.43
C GLY A 864 -2.01 0.50 -44.03
N LEU A 865 -2.68 0.68 -42.87
CA LEU A 865 -3.58 -0.29 -42.27
C LEU A 865 -5.01 -0.07 -42.81
N ASN A 866 -5.59 -1.11 -43.39
CA ASN A 866 -6.93 -1.09 -43.97
C ASN A 866 -7.82 -2.17 -43.34
N ALA A 867 -8.94 -1.76 -42.78
CA ALA A 867 -9.94 -2.61 -42.14
C ALA A 867 -10.84 -3.28 -43.20
N HIS A 868 -11.06 -4.57 -43.04
CA HIS A 868 -11.91 -5.39 -43.91
C HIS A 868 -12.83 -6.29 -43.09
N VAL A 869 -14.01 -6.58 -43.66
CA VAL A 869 -14.95 -7.56 -43.12
C VAL A 869 -15.40 -8.47 -44.26
N ARG A 870 -15.40 -9.79 -43.98
CA ARG A 870 -15.94 -10.83 -44.88
C ARG A 870 -16.92 -11.71 -44.15
N GLU A 871 -17.99 -12.07 -44.81
CA GLU A 871 -19.07 -12.87 -44.23
C GLU A 871 -19.24 -14.21 -44.90
N ALA A 872 -19.59 -15.24 -44.14
CA ALA A 872 -19.97 -16.54 -44.62
C ALA A 872 -21.18 -17.07 -43.85
N THR A 873 -21.83 -18.08 -44.39
CA THR A 873 -22.86 -18.89 -43.70
C THR A 873 -22.28 -20.20 -43.27
N VAL A 874 -22.43 -20.55 -41.99
CA VAL A 874 -21.95 -21.81 -41.42
C VAL A 874 -23.09 -22.55 -40.74
N ILE A 875 -23.17 -23.88 -40.94
CA ILE A 875 -24.18 -24.75 -40.31
C ILE A 875 -23.54 -25.50 -39.13
N VAL A 876 -24.10 -25.32 -37.95
CA VAL A 876 -23.73 -26.10 -36.74
C VAL A 876 -24.65 -27.30 -36.64
N LYS A 877 -24.07 -28.48 -36.45
CA LYS A 877 -24.79 -29.77 -36.36
C LYS A 877 -24.58 -30.49 -35.03
N GLU A 878 -23.49 -30.26 -34.33
CA GLU A 878 -23.05 -31.01 -33.16
C GLU A 878 -22.88 -30.12 -31.90
N GLY A 879 -23.54 -28.96 -31.88
CA GLY A 879 -23.50 -28.06 -30.71
C GLY A 879 -22.20 -27.28 -30.59
N LEU A 880 -21.30 -27.33 -31.58
CA LEU A 880 -20.01 -26.66 -31.60
C LEU A 880 -19.73 -26.07 -32.98
N MET A 881 -19.24 -24.84 -33.05
CA MET A 881 -18.63 -24.26 -34.23
C MET A 881 -17.10 -24.21 -34.03
N ALA A 882 -16.38 -24.93 -34.88
CA ALA A 882 -14.94 -24.85 -34.99
C ALA A 882 -14.58 -23.91 -36.14
N ILE A 883 -13.73 -22.88 -35.90
CA ILE A 883 -13.22 -22.00 -36.95
C ILE A 883 -11.70 -22.04 -36.89
N ASP A 884 -11.05 -22.34 -38.02
CA ASP A 884 -9.61 -22.37 -38.13
C ASP A 884 -9.13 -21.41 -39.23
N PHE A 885 -8.04 -20.72 -38.99
CA PHE A 885 -7.42 -19.75 -39.89
C PHE A 885 -6.16 -20.40 -40.50
N VAL A 886 -6.22 -20.68 -41.78
CA VAL A 886 -5.22 -21.47 -42.50
C VAL A 886 -4.37 -20.53 -43.37
N ALA A 887 -3.10 -20.41 -43.07
CA ALA A 887 -2.16 -19.58 -43.83
C ALA A 887 -1.97 -20.08 -45.25
N LEU A 888 -2.01 -19.19 -46.20
CA LEU A 888 -1.53 -19.38 -47.56
C LEU A 888 -0.21 -18.64 -47.79
N THR A 889 -0.13 -17.39 -47.31
CA THR A 889 1.08 -16.57 -47.30
C THR A 889 1.09 -15.71 -46.02
N GLY A 890 2.25 -15.65 -45.35
CA GLY A 890 2.38 -14.90 -44.10
C GLY A 890 1.62 -15.54 -42.92
N GLU A 891 1.38 -14.78 -41.89
CA GLU A 891 0.64 -15.21 -40.71
C GLU A 891 -0.80 -14.67 -40.77
N PRO A 892 -1.86 -15.50 -40.70
CA PRO A 892 -3.22 -15.03 -40.55
C PRO A 892 -3.35 -14.02 -39.40
N ASN A 893 -4.16 -12.99 -39.58
CA ASN A 893 -4.49 -12.02 -38.52
C ASN A 893 -6.00 -11.80 -38.49
N VAL A 894 -6.59 -11.78 -37.34
CA VAL A 894 -8.03 -11.53 -37.15
C VAL A 894 -8.20 -10.55 -35.99
N SER A 895 -8.90 -9.46 -36.24
CA SER A 895 -9.18 -8.45 -35.23
C SER A 895 -10.46 -8.71 -34.46
N ALA A 896 -11.51 -9.23 -35.15
CA ALA A 896 -12.73 -9.63 -34.45
C ALA A 896 -13.51 -10.70 -35.20
N ILE A 897 -14.40 -11.37 -34.49
CA ILE A 897 -15.33 -12.36 -35.03
C ILE A 897 -16.73 -12.05 -34.51
N ALA A 898 -17.70 -11.96 -35.41
CA ALA A 898 -19.11 -11.87 -35.05
C ALA A 898 -19.87 -13.08 -35.60
N ILE A 899 -20.61 -13.76 -34.75
CA ILE A 899 -21.42 -14.94 -35.10
C ILE A 899 -22.83 -14.70 -34.60
N THR A 900 -23.77 -14.70 -35.53
CA THR A 900 -25.19 -14.45 -35.22
C THR A 900 -26.08 -15.52 -35.84
N PRO A 901 -27.15 -15.96 -35.17
CA PRO A 901 -28.13 -16.87 -35.78
C PRO A 901 -28.86 -16.18 -36.91
N PHE A 902 -29.33 -16.96 -37.92
CA PHE A 902 -30.21 -16.49 -38.99
C PHE A 902 -31.64 -16.37 -38.51
#